data_119c1e67d4f46d4624f506e16bf17ffd
#
_entry.id   119c1e67d4f46d4624f506e16bf17ffd
#
_cell.length_a   1.000
_cell.length_b   1.000
_cell.length_c   1.000
_cell.angle_alpha   90.00
_cell.angle_beta   90.00
_cell.angle_gamma   90.00
#
_symmetry.space_group_name_H-M   'P 1'
#
loop_
_entity.id
_entity.type
_entity.pdbx_description
1 polymer ?
#
loop_
_entity_poly.entity_id
_entity_poly.type
_entity_poly.pdbx_seq_one_letter_code
_entity_poly.pdbx_strand_id
1 'polypeptide(L)'
;MKRRVISLILGVAILTICWYLNSWGGSSCKDIPGLLLVKFKPGVLIDYGLKKTGMALTGIASVDQLNQRYNAKDIRKVFPGETSPLPPGSELLDLSGFYEIEFPEESDLQELISVYSQDPNLEIVERVQACPLHPENNDPDNQWHLDNALMNDADVDAYEAWDIGTGDSSIILAILDTGVGYYCPDLSWNIWTNPGEIPGNGIDDDLNGYVDDILGWDFVTGGYLCDYGGGEDCSIADNNPGDFDGHGTHVAGIAAAVTNNNTGGAGLAGGWYPDKKGCKIMVLRVGWHASNGLGYVSMNNVASAINYARHKGATAVNCSWGSSYNSALYSAMTDALSEGMVFCKSAGNDDTDFWDDFLIDMFSDVIAIASTDRYDQKSSFSNYGTKIDISAPGSQIRSTYGYNYGCTYATMGGTSMAAPMVTGMVGLLRSKIPELSIAEVTSLIEDYADSIDHLNPGYEGKLGAGRISLYNPLVLLPNAKFSADLTLGQAPLTVQFTDSSSGDGLYNWKWVFGDGDSVIYDTSANPSHTYEPGFYTCSYSVSGTWGTNTQNMLIGATSDTVRLSYSEGLALEYGVKVPVYANNYVTCSQLVIAMRYGYGSAPLKCDSVRFWGTRVEDFSIKNVSIHKTNQTILLTLRDNNNPLQPGSGLLANMYFTLDSAVSIGDTLEVDTAIIGSSYLNYTSILGDYVPHFQVGGIYIVEPLCGDADRNGNLTVADVIFLVNYLFKGGPAPNPLYIGNCDCDGAITVSDAICLINYLFKGGPPPDCNC
;
A
#
# COMPACT_ATOMS: atom_id res chain seq x y z
N MET A 1 -0.13 13.94 59.72
CA MET A 1 0.94 13.03 59.26
C MET A 1 0.45 11.93 58.32
N LYS A 2 -0.65 11.21 58.58
CA LYS A 2 -1.17 10.14 57.68
C LYS A 2 -1.57 10.64 56.25
N ARG A 3 -2.15 11.85 56.12
CA ARG A 3 -2.55 12.40 54.79
C ARG A 3 -1.37 12.80 53.90
N ARG A 4 -0.21 13.22 54.46
CA ARG A 4 0.99 13.55 53.65
C ARG A 4 1.76 12.31 53.16
N VAL A 5 1.64 11.20 53.89
CA VAL A 5 2.27 9.92 53.54
C VAL A 5 1.48 9.25 52.40
N ILE A 6 0.14 9.31 52.42
CA ILE A 6 -0.70 8.76 51.34
C ILE A 6 -0.54 9.55 50.04
N SER A 7 -0.47 10.90 50.08
CA SER A 7 -0.20 11.71 48.89
C SER A 7 1.20 11.48 48.31
N LEU A 8 2.20 11.19 49.18
CA LEU A 8 3.57 10.88 48.69
C LEU A 8 3.65 9.47 48.12
N ILE A 9 2.89 8.53 48.67
CA ILE A 9 2.82 7.14 48.15
C ILE A 9 2.03 7.08 46.83
N LEU A 10 0.94 7.84 46.68
CA LEU A 10 0.23 7.95 45.42
C LEU A 10 1.07 8.69 44.35
N GLY A 11 1.78 9.75 44.70
CA GLY A 11 2.67 10.47 43.78
C GLY A 11 3.84 9.62 43.30
N VAL A 12 4.43 8.80 44.20
CA VAL A 12 5.50 7.86 43.83
C VAL A 12 4.94 6.66 43.08
N ALA A 13 3.71 6.21 43.38
CA ALA A 13 3.05 5.15 42.61
C ALA A 13 2.69 5.60 41.18
N ILE A 14 2.22 6.83 40.98
CA ILE A 14 1.93 7.38 39.65
C ILE A 14 3.24 7.58 38.87
N LEU A 15 4.30 8.06 39.50
CA LEU A 15 5.61 8.18 38.85
C LEU A 15 6.26 6.83 38.53
N THR A 16 6.05 5.80 39.37
CA THR A 16 6.51 4.43 39.10
C THR A 16 5.65 3.76 38.02
N ILE A 17 4.34 4.00 38.00
CA ILE A 17 3.44 3.52 36.93
C ILE A 17 3.76 4.20 35.61
N CYS A 18 4.01 5.52 35.57
CA CYS A 18 4.49 6.21 34.35
C CYS A 18 5.87 5.74 33.90
N TRP A 19 6.77 5.35 34.83
CA TRP A 19 8.08 4.79 34.48
C TRP A 19 7.96 3.32 34.03
N TYR A 20 7.04 2.56 34.58
CA TYR A 20 6.73 1.20 34.15
C TYR A 20 5.99 1.18 32.79
N LEU A 21 5.08 2.14 32.54
CA LEU A 21 4.39 2.27 31.25
C LEU A 21 5.32 2.77 30.12
N ASN A 22 6.40 3.47 30.44
CA ASN A 22 7.45 3.85 29.47
C ASN A 22 8.47 2.74 29.20
N SER A 23 8.45 1.65 29.97
CA SER A 23 9.28 0.47 29.71
C SER A 23 8.50 -0.67 28.99
N TRP A 24 7.21 -0.50 28.76
CA TRP A 24 6.42 -1.35 27.87
C TRP A 24 6.60 -0.83 26.45
N GLY A 25 7.62 -1.36 25.80
CA GLY A 25 7.88 -1.09 24.40
C GLY A 25 6.78 -1.70 23.56
N GLY A 26 6.13 -0.89 22.77
CA GLY A 26 5.36 -1.49 21.72
C GLY A 26 4.16 -0.79 21.15
N SER A 27 3.91 0.50 21.31
CA SER A 27 3.07 1.17 20.32
C SER A 27 3.95 2.11 19.49
N SER A 28 3.82 2.03 18.18
CA SER A 28 4.45 2.95 17.23
C SER A 28 3.88 4.37 17.33
N CYS A 29 3.40 4.77 18.52
CA CYS A 29 2.92 6.10 18.79
C CYS A 29 4.02 7.12 18.52
N LYS A 30 3.71 8.12 17.71
CA LYS A 30 4.64 9.20 17.39
C LYS A 30 4.25 10.45 18.14
N ASP A 31 5.26 11.16 18.65
CA ASP A 31 5.03 12.48 19.22
C ASP A 31 4.42 13.39 18.15
N ILE A 32 3.35 14.09 18.49
CA ILE A 32 2.77 15.10 17.59
C ILE A 32 3.71 16.31 17.59
N PRO A 33 4.34 16.67 16.45
CA PRO A 33 5.28 17.76 16.39
C PRO A 33 4.66 19.05 16.89
N GLY A 34 5.38 19.78 17.73
CA GLY A 34 4.92 21.08 18.23
C GLY A 34 3.75 21.05 19.21
N LEU A 35 3.35 19.90 19.77
CA LEU A 35 2.23 19.83 20.71
C LEU A 35 2.66 19.32 22.09
N LEU A 36 2.31 20.08 23.13
CA LEU A 36 2.66 19.81 24.52
C LEU A 36 1.39 19.72 25.37
N LEU A 37 1.24 18.66 26.16
CA LEU A 37 0.23 18.54 27.20
C LEU A 37 0.74 19.12 28.49
N VAL A 38 -0.03 20.01 29.09
CA VAL A 38 0.29 20.59 30.43
C VAL A 38 -0.89 20.46 31.36
N LYS A 39 -0.62 20.24 32.65
CA LYS A 39 -1.62 20.34 33.69
C LYS A 39 -1.21 21.43 34.68
N PHE A 40 -2.05 22.43 34.86
CA PHE A 40 -1.86 23.46 35.87
C PHE A 40 -2.24 22.97 37.26
N LYS A 41 -1.53 23.44 38.27
CA LYS A 41 -1.81 23.10 39.66
C LYS A 41 -3.21 23.58 40.09
N PRO A 42 -3.87 22.88 41.01
CA PRO A 42 -5.18 23.28 41.51
C PRO A 42 -5.17 24.72 42.06
N GLY A 43 -6.16 25.50 41.68
CA GLY A 43 -6.30 26.90 42.09
C GLY A 43 -5.60 27.94 41.22
N VAL A 44 -4.86 27.50 40.20
CA VAL A 44 -4.32 28.39 39.18
C VAL A 44 -5.44 28.76 38.20
N LEU A 45 -5.78 30.04 38.11
CA LEU A 45 -6.80 30.55 37.18
C LEU A 45 -6.15 30.90 35.84
N ILE A 46 -6.65 30.33 34.78
CA ILE A 46 -6.15 30.52 33.42
C ILE A 46 -7.18 31.34 32.64
N ASP A 47 -6.72 32.42 32.05
CA ASP A 47 -7.48 33.23 31.11
C ASP A 47 -6.98 32.97 29.66
N TYR A 48 -7.39 31.83 29.09
CA TYR A 48 -6.99 31.40 27.73
C TYR A 48 -7.78 32.13 26.60
N GLY A 49 -8.64 33.06 26.92
CA GLY A 49 -9.41 33.88 25.94
C GLY A 49 -8.67 35.07 25.38
N LEU A 50 -7.49 35.42 25.92
CA LEU A 50 -6.71 36.59 25.51
C LEU A 50 -5.83 36.29 24.29
N LYS A 51 -6.41 36.23 23.09
CA LYS A 51 -5.65 36.24 21.84
C LYS A 51 -5.18 37.67 21.52
N LYS A 52 -3.92 38.00 21.85
CA LYS A 52 -3.25 39.19 21.31
C LYS A 52 -2.27 38.73 20.22
N THR A 53 -2.58 38.97 18.93
CA THR A 53 -1.67 38.87 17.80
C THR A 53 -0.99 37.47 17.60
N GLY A 54 -1.77 36.35 17.59
CA GLY A 54 -1.25 35.06 17.20
C GLY A 54 -0.31 34.37 18.21
N MET A 55 -0.43 34.68 19.49
CA MET A 55 0.37 34.13 20.58
C MET A 55 -0.54 33.53 21.66
N ALA A 56 -0.19 32.36 22.19
CA ALA A 56 -0.88 31.74 23.30
C ALA A 56 -0.60 32.47 24.61
N LEU A 57 -1.64 32.96 25.28
CA LEU A 57 -1.53 33.59 26.59
C LEU A 57 -2.38 32.85 27.62
N THR A 58 -1.85 32.66 28.81
CA THR A 58 -2.51 31.96 29.95
C THR A 58 -2.94 32.91 31.05
N GLY A 59 -2.46 34.16 31.03
CA GLY A 59 -2.56 35.09 32.15
C GLY A 59 -1.58 34.83 33.30
N ILE A 60 -0.75 33.81 33.20
CA ILE A 60 0.29 33.45 34.16
C ILE A 60 1.63 33.94 33.65
N ALA A 61 2.20 34.96 34.28
CA ALA A 61 3.39 35.67 33.78
C ALA A 61 4.58 34.76 33.45
N SER A 62 4.84 33.72 34.24
CA SER A 62 5.94 32.80 34.00
C SER A 62 5.71 31.93 32.77
N VAL A 63 4.51 31.35 32.61
CA VAL A 63 4.13 30.51 31.44
C VAL A 63 4.03 31.41 30.20
N ASP A 64 3.49 32.61 30.29
CA ASP A 64 3.38 33.54 29.16
C ASP A 64 4.77 34.01 28.66
N GLN A 65 5.78 34.09 29.53
CA GLN A 65 7.17 34.35 29.13
C GLN A 65 7.75 33.15 28.37
N LEU A 66 7.44 31.93 28.78
CA LEU A 66 7.84 30.71 28.06
C LEU A 66 7.14 30.64 26.71
N ASN A 67 5.83 30.86 26.69
CA ASN A 67 5.02 30.87 25.45
C ASN A 67 5.56 31.92 24.46
N GLN A 68 5.97 33.10 24.94
CA GLN A 68 6.59 34.12 24.12
C GLN A 68 7.97 33.72 23.60
N ARG A 69 8.80 33.12 24.48
CA ARG A 69 10.17 32.67 24.12
C ARG A 69 10.18 31.60 23.04
N TYR A 70 9.24 30.66 23.11
CA TYR A 70 9.17 29.50 22.22
C TYR A 70 8.09 29.65 21.12
N ASN A 71 7.52 30.83 20.96
CA ASN A 71 6.53 31.16 19.93
C ASN A 71 5.27 30.27 19.98
N ALA A 72 4.75 29.98 21.17
CA ALA A 72 3.51 29.21 21.32
C ALA A 72 2.36 29.89 20.55
N LYS A 73 1.72 29.15 19.66
CA LYS A 73 0.71 29.64 18.71
C LYS A 73 -0.69 29.65 19.31
N ASP A 74 -1.06 28.60 20.03
CA ASP A 74 -2.39 28.44 20.62
C ASP A 74 -2.33 27.66 21.94
N ILE A 75 -3.38 27.81 22.74
CA ILE A 75 -3.63 27.02 23.94
C ILE A 75 -5.09 26.64 23.99
N ARG A 76 -5.39 25.35 24.21
CA ARG A 76 -6.75 24.85 24.26
C ARG A 76 -6.94 23.88 25.43
N LYS A 77 -8.15 23.90 25.98
CA LYS A 77 -8.51 23.02 27.10
C LYS A 77 -8.80 21.62 26.58
N VAL A 78 -8.19 20.60 27.23
CA VAL A 78 -8.40 19.19 26.85
C VAL A 78 -9.81 18.72 27.23
N PHE A 79 -10.33 19.17 28.38
CA PHE A 79 -11.68 18.84 28.87
C PHE A 79 -12.56 20.10 28.96
N PRO A 80 -13.17 20.57 27.86
CA PRO A 80 -13.90 21.86 27.84
C PRO A 80 -15.10 21.92 28.80
N GLY A 81 -15.71 20.77 29.15
CA GLY A 81 -16.84 20.68 30.07
C GLY A 81 -16.47 20.81 31.55
N GLU A 82 -15.21 20.61 31.89
CA GLU A 82 -14.71 20.65 33.25
C GLU A 82 -14.32 22.08 33.65
N THR A 83 -15.16 22.78 34.35
CA THR A 83 -15.01 24.23 34.60
C THR A 83 -14.53 24.62 35.99
N SER A 84 -14.47 23.73 36.95
CA SER A 84 -14.12 24.03 38.35
C SER A 84 -13.38 22.87 39.01
N PRO A 85 -12.41 23.14 39.89
CA PRO A 85 -11.81 22.07 40.68
C PRO A 85 -12.88 21.33 41.49
N LEU A 86 -12.70 20.02 41.60
CA LEU A 86 -13.63 19.14 42.34
C LEU A 86 -13.79 19.58 43.78
N PRO A 87 -14.97 19.38 44.39
CA PRO A 87 -15.20 19.69 45.80
C PRO A 87 -14.19 19.01 46.74
N PRO A 88 -13.78 19.66 47.82
CA PRO A 88 -12.87 19.04 48.78
C PRO A 88 -13.42 17.71 49.33
N GLY A 89 -12.67 16.62 49.09
CA GLY A 89 -13.03 15.26 49.51
C GLY A 89 -13.62 14.39 48.38
N SER A 90 -13.68 14.86 47.17
CA SER A 90 -13.99 14.02 45.99
C SER A 90 -12.91 12.93 45.83
N GLU A 91 -13.32 11.72 45.49
CA GLU A 91 -12.42 10.60 45.11
C GLU A 91 -12.08 10.63 43.62
N LEU A 92 -12.73 11.52 42.83
CA LEU A 92 -12.48 11.68 41.41
C LEU A 92 -11.22 12.52 41.14
N LEU A 93 -10.57 12.27 40.00
CA LEU A 93 -9.41 13.05 39.53
C LEU A 93 -9.88 14.41 39.00
N ASP A 94 -9.16 15.48 39.35
CA ASP A 94 -9.43 16.82 38.81
C ASP A 94 -8.90 16.92 37.38
N LEU A 95 -9.82 16.96 36.41
CA LEU A 95 -9.53 17.10 34.99
C LEU A 95 -9.52 18.57 34.50
N SER A 96 -9.90 19.51 35.36
CA SER A 96 -10.13 20.91 34.97
C SER A 96 -8.86 21.67 34.54
N GLY A 97 -7.67 21.19 34.96
CA GLY A 97 -6.39 21.84 34.76
C GLY A 97 -5.60 21.43 33.50
N PHE A 98 -6.12 20.52 32.67
CA PHE A 98 -5.40 20.03 31.49
C PHE A 98 -5.61 20.89 30.25
N TYR A 99 -4.46 21.28 29.63
CA TYR A 99 -4.41 22.08 28.43
C TYR A 99 -3.38 21.54 27.45
N GLU A 100 -3.61 21.74 26.16
CA GLU A 100 -2.62 21.57 25.09
C GLU A 100 -2.07 22.94 24.68
N ILE A 101 -0.77 23.04 24.52
CA ILE A 101 -0.09 24.23 24.00
C ILE A 101 0.53 23.87 22.66
N GLU A 102 0.21 24.63 21.62
CA GLU A 102 0.72 24.45 20.26
C GLU A 102 1.90 25.36 19.98
N PHE A 103 2.98 24.79 19.49
CA PHE A 103 4.23 25.43 19.07
C PHE A 103 4.43 25.25 17.56
N PRO A 104 5.46 25.90 16.95
CA PRO A 104 5.95 25.53 15.63
C PRO A 104 6.34 24.03 15.59
N GLU A 105 6.04 23.34 14.48
CA GLU A 105 6.30 21.90 14.33
C GLU A 105 7.80 21.53 14.46
N GLU A 106 8.68 22.46 14.09
CA GLU A 106 10.14 22.34 14.22
C GLU A 106 10.68 22.53 15.65
N SER A 107 9.81 22.75 16.65
CA SER A 107 10.22 22.95 18.03
C SER A 107 10.76 21.69 18.68
N ASP A 108 11.86 21.79 19.41
CA ASP A 108 12.41 20.67 20.19
C ASP A 108 11.52 20.35 21.40
N LEU A 109 10.69 19.31 21.30
CA LEU A 109 9.79 18.88 22.37
C LEU A 109 10.52 18.51 23.65
N GLN A 110 11.76 17.98 23.56
CA GLN A 110 12.54 17.60 24.72
C GLN A 110 13.00 18.84 25.50
N GLU A 111 13.44 19.88 24.79
CA GLU A 111 13.75 21.19 25.40
C GLU A 111 12.50 21.82 26.03
N LEU A 112 11.37 21.83 25.31
CA LEU A 112 10.11 22.36 25.82
C LEU A 112 9.68 21.68 27.12
N ILE A 113 9.66 20.34 27.15
CA ILE A 113 9.32 19.57 28.36
C ILE A 113 10.26 19.94 29.50
N SER A 114 11.58 19.97 29.25
CA SER A 114 12.57 20.30 30.27
C SER A 114 12.37 21.66 30.88
N VAL A 115 12.03 22.66 30.07
CA VAL A 115 11.87 24.07 30.55
C VAL A 115 10.51 24.27 31.21
N TYR A 116 9.41 23.79 30.62
CA TYR A 116 8.06 23.95 31.17
C TYR A 116 7.88 23.16 32.47
N SER A 117 8.51 21.99 32.63
CA SER A 117 8.46 21.20 33.86
C SER A 117 9.09 21.93 35.08
N GLN A 118 9.88 22.98 34.84
CA GLN A 118 10.46 23.81 35.91
C GLN A 118 9.52 24.94 36.38
N ASP A 119 8.42 25.20 35.67
CA ASP A 119 7.49 26.25 36.06
C ASP A 119 6.70 25.83 37.32
N PRO A 120 6.69 26.69 38.37
CA PRO A 120 6.05 26.34 39.63
C PRO A 120 4.51 26.22 39.55
N ASN A 121 3.88 26.69 38.48
CA ASN A 121 2.43 26.64 38.27
C ASN A 121 1.96 25.38 37.55
N LEU A 122 2.88 24.63 36.95
CA LEU A 122 2.59 23.39 36.25
C LEU A 122 2.77 22.17 37.16
N GLU A 123 1.90 21.18 37.02
CA GLU A 123 1.92 19.90 37.73
C GLU A 123 2.45 18.77 36.85
N ILE A 124 1.99 18.77 35.57
CA ILE A 124 2.35 17.78 34.55
C ILE A 124 2.76 18.53 33.28
N VAL A 125 3.80 18.03 32.62
CA VAL A 125 4.24 18.47 31.29
C VAL A 125 4.67 17.24 30.51
N GLU A 126 3.96 16.91 29.45
CA GLU A 126 4.11 15.67 28.69
C GLU A 126 3.97 15.91 27.18
N ARG A 127 4.44 14.96 26.40
CA ARG A 127 4.23 14.89 24.95
C ARG A 127 2.79 14.51 24.65
N VAL A 128 2.26 15.01 23.57
CA VAL A 128 1.02 14.49 22.99
C VAL A 128 1.42 13.50 21.90
N GLN A 129 0.92 12.28 21.98
CA GLN A 129 1.23 11.23 21.03
C GLN A 129 -0.01 10.87 20.19
N ALA A 130 0.22 10.64 18.91
CA ALA A 130 -0.73 10.00 18.02
C ALA A 130 -0.29 8.54 17.85
N CYS A 131 -1.16 7.63 18.29
CA CYS A 131 -0.96 6.21 18.07
C CYS A 131 -1.70 5.84 16.77
N PRO A 132 -1.08 5.08 15.84
CA PRO A 132 -1.80 4.55 14.70
C PRO A 132 -2.92 3.64 15.20
N LEU A 133 -4.04 3.66 14.50
CA LEU A 133 -5.02 2.60 14.64
C LEU A 133 -4.36 1.36 14.03
N HIS A 134 -4.24 0.29 14.78
CA HIS A 134 -3.83 -0.99 14.21
C HIS A 134 -4.82 -1.37 13.11
N PRO A 135 -4.37 -2.02 12.02
CA PRO A 135 -5.30 -2.50 11.02
C PRO A 135 -6.28 -3.47 11.70
N GLU A 136 -7.54 -3.06 11.82
CA GLU A 136 -8.56 -3.96 12.34
C GLU A 136 -8.75 -5.09 11.33
N ASN A 137 -8.45 -6.32 11.75
CA ASN A 137 -8.81 -7.51 11.00
C ASN A 137 -10.35 -7.59 10.92
N ASN A 138 -10.88 -7.73 9.72
CA ASN A 138 -12.32 -7.77 9.50
C ASN A 138 -12.92 -9.18 9.54
N ASP A 139 -12.13 -10.21 9.88
CA ASP A 139 -12.55 -11.58 9.92
C ASP A 139 -13.44 -11.83 11.16
N PRO A 140 -14.58 -12.51 10.99
CA PRO A 140 -15.63 -12.53 12.02
C PRO A 140 -15.38 -13.45 13.21
N ASP A 141 -14.41 -14.37 13.15
CA ASP A 141 -14.14 -15.33 14.23
C ASP A 141 -13.35 -14.69 15.37
N ASN A 142 -13.79 -14.96 16.59
CA ASN A 142 -13.07 -14.53 17.79
C ASN A 142 -11.90 -15.48 18.07
N GLN A 143 -10.69 -15.07 17.71
CA GLN A 143 -9.45 -15.81 17.86
C GLN A 143 -8.59 -15.18 18.96
N TRP A 144 -8.86 -15.54 20.24
CA TRP A 144 -8.18 -14.98 21.41
C TRP A 144 -6.64 -15.04 21.33
N HIS A 145 -6.08 -15.97 20.59
CA HIS A 145 -4.65 -16.13 20.44
C HIS A 145 -3.99 -15.05 19.57
N LEU A 146 -4.80 -14.29 18.81
CA LEU A 146 -4.34 -13.16 17.99
C LEU A 146 -4.43 -11.82 18.73
N ASP A 147 -5.44 -11.69 19.60
CA ASP A 147 -5.69 -10.51 20.44
C ASP A 147 -6.46 -10.96 21.69
N ASN A 148 -5.85 -10.83 22.86
CA ASN A 148 -6.41 -11.22 24.16
C ASN A 148 -6.39 -10.07 25.16
N ALA A 149 -6.77 -8.89 24.74
CA ALA A 149 -6.78 -7.64 25.52
C ALA A 149 -7.47 -7.74 26.89
N LEU A 150 -8.36 -8.75 27.09
CA LEU A 150 -9.04 -8.98 28.35
C LEU A 150 -8.18 -9.73 29.41
N MET A 151 -7.09 -10.35 29.02
CA MET A 151 -6.26 -11.25 29.82
C MET A 151 -4.79 -10.85 29.86
N ASN A 152 -4.51 -9.57 30.03
CA ASN A 152 -3.16 -9.03 30.17
C ASN A 152 -2.20 -9.45 29.04
N ASP A 153 -2.68 -9.37 27.79
CA ASP A 153 -1.83 -9.56 26.63
C ASP A 153 -1.25 -10.99 26.51
N ALA A 154 -1.99 -12.00 26.93
CA ALA A 154 -1.60 -13.40 26.84
C ALA A 154 -1.98 -13.97 25.46
N ASP A 155 -1.42 -13.42 24.39
CA ASP A 155 -1.60 -13.80 22.98
C ASP A 155 -0.27 -13.74 22.22
N VAL A 156 -0.28 -13.76 20.89
CA VAL A 156 0.95 -13.80 20.11
C VAL A 156 1.33 -12.45 19.46
N ASP A 157 0.72 -11.34 19.87
CA ASP A 157 0.96 -10.00 19.34
C ASP A 157 0.74 -9.91 17.81
N ALA A 158 -0.30 -10.58 17.30
CA ALA A 158 -0.48 -10.72 15.85
C ALA A 158 -0.82 -9.39 15.19
N TYR A 159 -1.66 -8.56 15.82
CA TYR A 159 -2.08 -7.28 15.27
C TYR A 159 -0.91 -6.29 15.16
N GLU A 160 -0.04 -6.23 16.18
CA GLU A 160 1.16 -5.43 16.20
C GLU A 160 2.17 -5.90 15.14
N ALA A 161 2.30 -7.22 15.01
CA ALA A 161 3.20 -7.84 14.03
C ALA A 161 2.76 -7.54 12.59
N TRP A 162 1.46 -7.51 12.31
CA TRP A 162 0.93 -7.25 10.97
C TRP A 162 1.15 -5.83 10.47
N ASP A 163 1.38 -4.86 11.33
CA ASP A 163 1.88 -3.52 10.96
C ASP A 163 3.27 -3.58 10.32
N ILE A 164 4.08 -4.59 10.68
CA ILE A 164 5.43 -4.79 10.17
C ILE A 164 5.42 -5.73 8.96
N GLY A 165 4.68 -6.85 9.04
CA GLY A 165 4.58 -7.82 7.97
C GLY A 165 3.52 -8.89 8.18
N THR A 166 2.85 -9.26 7.09
CA THR A 166 1.72 -10.20 7.08
C THR A 166 2.04 -11.53 6.39
N GLY A 167 3.29 -11.75 6.01
CA GLY A 167 3.70 -12.90 5.18
C GLY A 167 3.99 -12.50 3.73
N ASP A 168 4.53 -13.42 2.94
CA ASP A 168 4.83 -13.25 1.52
C ASP A 168 4.59 -14.53 0.72
N SER A 169 4.08 -14.40 -0.49
CA SER A 169 3.74 -15.54 -1.35
C SER A 169 4.95 -16.31 -1.92
N SER A 170 6.15 -15.81 -1.74
CA SER A 170 7.38 -16.54 -2.05
C SER A 170 7.77 -17.58 -0.97
N ILE A 171 7.18 -17.45 0.23
CA ILE A 171 7.44 -18.34 1.36
C ILE A 171 6.44 -19.49 1.36
N ILE A 172 6.94 -20.72 1.44
CA ILE A 172 6.13 -21.95 1.36
C ILE A 172 6.18 -22.68 2.71
N LEU A 173 5.01 -22.87 3.30
CA LEU A 173 4.79 -23.63 4.54
C LEU A 173 4.22 -24.99 4.17
N ALA A 174 4.98 -26.05 4.37
CA ALA A 174 4.53 -27.43 4.11
C ALA A 174 3.74 -27.95 5.30
N ILE A 175 2.48 -28.31 5.09
CA ILE A 175 1.61 -28.91 6.09
C ILE A 175 1.58 -30.42 5.86
N LEU A 176 2.31 -31.16 6.69
CA LEU A 176 2.37 -32.62 6.68
C LEU A 176 1.37 -33.17 7.69
N ASP A 177 0.15 -33.50 7.24
CA ASP A 177 -0.96 -33.84 8.14
C ASP A 177 -1.97 -34.78 7.46
N THR A 178 -3.23 -34.78 7.89
CA THR A 178 -4.35 -35.56 7.33
C THR A 178 -4.83 -35.05 5.98
N GLY A 179 -4.17 -34.07 5.40
CA GLY A 179 -4.56 -33.31 4.21
C GLY A 179 -5.01 -31.88 4.60
N VAL A 180 -5.44 -31.09 3.61
CA VAL A 180 -5.98 -29.74 3.83
C VAL A 180 -7.22 -29.53 2.98
N GLY A 181 -8.23 -28.91 3.53
CA GLY A 181 -9.43 -28.46 2.82
C GLY A 181 -9.13 -27.25 1.92
N TYR A 182 -8.34 -27.46 0.88
CA TYR A 182 -7.84 -26.41 -0.04
C TYR A 182 -8.94 -25.65 -0.78
N TYR A 183 -10.16 -26.18 -0.80
CA TYR A 183 -11.36 -25.51 -1.33
C TYR A 183 -12.01 -24.56 -0.34
N CYS A 184 -11.57 -24.51 0.91
CA CYS A 184 -12.04 -23.53 1.89
C CYS A 184 -11.75 -22.11 1.39
N PRO A 185 -12.76 -21.21 1.33
CA PRO A 185 -12.55 -19.83 0.88
C PRO A 185 -11.44 -19.11 1.64
N ASP A 186 -11.31 -19.43 2.94
CA ASP A 186 -10.35 -18.85 3.86
C ASP A 186 -8.91 -19.41 3.70
N LEU A 187 -8.73 -20.44 2.88
CA LEU A 187 -7.43 -21.04 2.57
C LEU A 187 -7.03 -20.87 1.10
N SER A 188 -8.01 -20.92 0.19
CA SER A 188 -7.80 -21.09 -1.25
C SER A 188 -6.85 -20.06 -1.88
N TRP A 189 -6.85 -18.82 -1.37
CA TRP A 189 -5.97 -17.73 -1.84
C TRP A 189 -4.49 -17.98 -1.54
N ASN A 190 -4.22 -18.69 -0.43
CA ASN A 190 -2.87 -18.99 0.06
C ASN A 190 -2.41 -20.43 -0.25
N ILE A 191 -3.22 -21.26 -0.86
CA ILE A 191 -2.77 -22.58 -1.30
C ILE A 191 -1.64 -22.41 -2.32
N TRP A 192 -0.57 -23.21 -2.13
CA TRP A 192 0.54 -23.31 -3.05
C TRP A 192 0.10 -24.03 -4.33
N THR A 193 0.68 -23.65 -5.45
CA THR A 193 0.48 -24.35 -6.72
C THR A 193 1.83 -24.65 -7.34
N ASN A 194 2.02 -25.90 -7.82
CA ASN A 194 3.23 -26.29 -8.51
C ASN A 194 3.34 -25.57 -9.86
N PRO A 195 4.33 -24.66 -10.03
CA PRO A 195 4.49 -23.95 -11.30
C PRO A 195 5.08 -24.82 -12.42
N GLY A 196 5.57 -26.02 -12.09
CA GLY A 196 6.13 -26.98 -13.03
C GLY A 196 5.10 -27.85 -13.73
N GLU A 197 3.84 -27.86 -13.28
CA GLU A 197 2.77 -28.72 -13.76
C GLU A 197 1.70 -27.98 -14.58
N ILE A 198 1.17 -28.68 -15.60
CA ILE A 198 0.01 -28.25 -16.38
C ILE A 198 -1.22 -28.98 -15.88
N PRO A 199 -2.18 -28.32 -15.23
CA PRO A 199 -3.28 -28.99 -14.54
C PRO A 199 -4.11 -29.95 -15.41
N GLY A 200 -4.28 -31.19 -14.95
CA GLY A 200 -5.22 -32.16 -15.49
C GLY A 200 -4.85 -32.73 -16.86
N ASN A 201 -3.58 -32.68 -17.26
CA ASN A 201 -3.13 -33.26 -18.52
C ASN A 201 -2.71 -34.72 -18.40
N GLY A 202 -2.58 -35.30 -17.19
CA GLY A 202 -2.20 -36.66 -16.91
C GLY A 202 -0.72 -36.95 -17.17
N ILE A 203 0.14 -35.93 -17.18
CA ILE A 203 1.57 -36.00 -17.43
C ILE A 203 2.28 -35.39 -16.21
N ASP A 204 3.39 -35.99 -15.81
CA ASP A 204 4.36 -35.41 -14.88
C ASP A 204 5.26 -34.46 -15.70
N ASP A 205 4.85 -33.17 -15.79
CA ASP A 205 5.49 -32.18 -16.65
C ASP A 205 6.87 -31.74 -16.12
N ASP A 206 7.08 -31.78 -14.81
CA ASP A 206 8.35 -31.37 -14.18
C ASP A 206 9.28 -32.60 -13.87
N LEU A 207 8.84 -33.80 -14.20
CA LEU A 207 9.58 -35.04 -14.07
C LEU A 207 10.04 -35.38 -12.64
N ASN A 208 9.21 -35.05 -11.66
CA ASN A 208 9.46 -35.26 -10.25
C ASN A 208 8.97 -36.62 -9.72
N GLY A 209 8.21 -37.37 -10.53
CA GLY A 209 7.62 -38.66 -10.20
C GLY A 209 6.17 -38.61 -9.70
N TYR A 210 5.56 -37.42 -9.69
CA TYR A 210 4.19 -37.12 -9.20
C TYR A 210 3.35 -36.46 -10.30
N VAL A 211 2.41 -37.18 -10.87
CA VAL A 211 1.59 -36.70 -12.01
C VAL A 211 0.54 -35.70 -11.57
N ASP A 212 0.49 -34.50 -12.19
CA ASP A 212 -0.48 -33.44 -11.88
C ASP A 212 -0.48 -33.04 -10.39
N ASP A 213 0.66 -32.94 -9.73
CA ASP A 213 0.83 -32.58 -8.31
C ASP A 213 0.65 -31.06 -8.04
N ILE A 214 -0.46 -30.54 -8.53
CA ILE A 214 -0.73 -29.07 -8.60
C ILE A 214 -0.73 -28.39 -7.21
N LEU A 215 -1.33 -29.04 -6.19
CA LEU A 215 -1.52 -28.45 -4.86
C LEU A 215 -0.57 -29.06 -3.80
N GLY A 216 0.18 -30.07 -4.19
CA GLY A 216 0.92 -30.98 -3.36
C GLY A 216 0.54 -32.42 -3.69
N TRP A 217 0.66 -33.33 -2.71
CA TRP A 217 0.48 -34.76 -2.99
C TRP A 217 -0.14 -35.52 -1.81
N ASP A 218 -0.94 -36.53 -2.11
CA ASP A 218 -1.38 -37.53 -1.17
C ASP A 218 -0.40 -38.72 -1.17
N PHE A 219 0.32 -38.93 -0.07
CA PHE A 219 1.27 -40.02 0.10
C PHE A 219 0.66 -41.27 0.72
N VAL A 220 -0.64 -41.26 1.06
CA VAL A 220 -1.26 -42.37 1.80
C VAL A 220 -1.53 -43.56 0.89
N THR A 221 -0.87 -44.66 1.19
CA THR A 221 -1.06 -45.96 0.51
C THR A 221 -1.34 -47.03 1.55
N GLY A 222 -2.62 -47.31 1.80
CA GLY A 222 -3.04 -48.18 2.91
C GLY A 222 -2.89 -47.49 4.25
N GLY A 223 -3.75 -47.78 5.20
CA GLY A 223 -3.73 -47.18 6.53
C GLY A 223 -4.20 -48.15 7.60
N TYR A 224 -3.57 -48.14 8.76
CA TYR A 224 -4.02 -48.90 9.93
C TYR A 224 -5.43 -48.40 10.34
N LEU A 225 -6.42 -49.30 10.30
CA LEU A 225 -7.82 -48.98 10.61
C LEU A 225 -8.42 -47.85 9.75
N CYS A 226 -7.91 -47.61 8.55
CA CYS A 226 -8.47 -46.57 7.67
C CYS A 226 -10.00 -46.64 7.56
N ASP A 227 -10.68 -45.54 7.70
CA ASP A 227 -12.16 -45.45 7.64
C ASP A 227 -12.64 -45.28 6.21
N TYR A 228 -12.66 -46.36 5.45
CA TYR A 228 -13.21 -46.39 4.10
C TYR A 228 -14.71 -46.04 4.05
N GLY A 229 -15.42 -46.11 5.18
CA GLY A 229 -16.85 -45.79 5.27
C GLY A 229 -17.12 -44.31 5.17
N GLY A 230 -16.16 -43.47 5.54
CA GLY A 230 -16.21 -41.99 5.44
C GLY A 230 -15.94 -41.45 4.04
N GLY A 231 -15.61 -42.31 3.08
CA GLY A 231 -15.24 -41.92 1.71
C GLY A 231 -13.75 -41.56 1.58
N GLU A 232 -12.95 -41.82 2.60
CA GLU A 232 -11.51 -41.56 2.57
C GLU A 232 -10.80 -42.56 1.64
N ASP A 233 -9.91 -42.04 0.77
CA ASP A 233 -9.05 -42.88 -0.05
C ASP A 233 -7.71 -43.10 0.63
N CYS A 234 -7.56 -44.31 1.23
CA CYS A 234 -6.28 -44.81 1.74
C CYS A 234 -5.64 -45.84 0.81
N SER A 235 -6.12 -46.03 -0.39
CA SER A 235 -5.72 -47.14 -1.22
C SER A 235 -4.59 -46.81 -2.19
N ILE A 236 -4.53 -45.60 -2.68
CA ILE A 236 -3.59 -45.16 -3.73
C ILE A 236 -3.12 -43.74 -3.41
N ALA A 237 -1.79 -43.54 -3.48
CA ALA A 237 -1.21 -42.22 -3.47
C ALA A 237 -1.57 -41.46 -4.77
N ASP A 238 -2.05 -40.27 -4.70
CA ASP A 238 -2.50 -39.50 -5.85
C ASP A 238 -2.36 -37.98 -5.67
N ASN A 239 -2.85 -37.19 -6.63
CA ASN A 239 -2.77 -35.76 -6.66
C ASN A 239 -3.95 -35.03 -5.93
N ASN A 240 -4.67 -35.73 -5.07
CA ASN A 240 -5.75 -35.17 -4.27
C ASN A 240 -5.43 -35.18 -2.77
N PRO A 241 -4.67 -34.21 -2.26
CA PRO A 241 -4.28 -34.15 -0.85
C PRO A 241 -5.37 -33.57 0.06
N GLY A 242 -6.64 -33.78 -0.28
CA GLY A 242 -7.80 -33.31 0.49
C GLY A 242 -7.88 -33.92 1.88
N ASP A 243 -8.53 -33.22 2.81
CA ASP A 243 -8.64 -33.61 4.21
C ASP A 243 -9.91 -34.41 4.48
N PHE A 244 -9.77 -35.57 5.13
CA PHE A 244 -10.88 -36.43 5.57
C PHE A 244 -11.01 -36.52 7.09
N ASP A 245 -10.17 -35.84 7.85
CA ASP A 245 -10.20 -35.76 9.33
C ASP A 245 -10.58 -34.37 9.82
N GLY A 246 -10.03 -33.34 9.21
CA GLY A 246 -10.17 -31.93 9.57
C GLY A 246 -9.02 -31.37 10.38
N HIS A 247 -8.13 -32.22 10.91
CA HIS A 247 -7.00 -31.80 11.73
C HIS A 247 -5.99 -30.98 10.90
N GLY A 248 -5.58 -31.46 9.74
CA GLY A 248 -4.64 -30.75 8.87
C GLY A 248 -5.21 -29.42 8.33
N THR A 249 -6.51 -29.38 8.04
CA THR A 249 -7.18 -28.12 7.66
C THR A 249 -7.16 -27.09 8.81
N HIS A 250 -7.34 -27.55 10.04
CA HIS A 250 -7.29 -26.69 11.23
C HIS A 250 -5.88 -26.11 11.43
N VAL A 251 -4.87 -26.94 11.32
CA VAL A 251 -3.45 -26.61 11.40
C VAL A 251 -3.06 -25.60 10.31
N ALA A 252 -3.46 -25.85 9.07
CA ALA A 252 -3.17 -24.96 7.93
C ALA A 252 -3.77 -23.54 8.16
N GLY A 253 -5.00 -23.48 8.69
CA GLY A 253 -5.66 -22.21 8.98
C GLY A 253 -4.94 -21.37 10.03
N ILE A 254 -4.45 -21.99 11.11
CA ILE A 254 -3.66 -21.28 12.13
C ILE A 254 -2.41 -20.65 11.48
N ALA A 255 -1.69 -21.40 10.67
CA ALA A 255 -0.46 -20.93 10.06
C ALA A 255 -0.70 -19.79 9.07
N ALA A 256 -1.68 -19.93 8.14
CA ALA A 256 -1.80 -19.02 7.02
C ALA A 256 -3.21 -18.94 6.38
N ALA A 257 -4.30 -19.01 7.17
CA ALA A 257 -5.61 -18.60 6.65
C ALA A 257 -5.56 -17.15 6.13
N VAL A 258 -6.37 -16.87 5.10
CA VAL A 258 -6.40 -15.55 4.47
C VAL A 258 -6.87 -14.50 5.46
N THR A 259 -6.02 -13.56 5.80
CA THR A 259 -6.30 -12.52 6.79
C THR A 259 -7.00 -11.33 6.14
N ASN A 260 -7.96 -10.71 6.86
CA ASN A 260 -8.72 -9.53 6.44
C ASN A 260 -9.64 -9.74 5.21
N ASN A 261 -10.19 -10.94 5.03
CA ASN A 261 -11.08 -11.28 3.91
C ASN A 261 -12.57 -11.26 4.26
N ASN A 262 -12.93 -10.86 5.48
CA ASN A 262 -14.29 -10.85 6.04
C ASN A 262 -14.92 -12.25 6.10
N THR A 263 -14.11 -13.29 6.27
CA THR A 263 -14.54 -14.69 6.26
C THR A 263 -13.80 -15.47 7.34
N GLY A 264 -14.52 -16.12 8.26
CA GLY A 264 -13.95 -17.02 9.26
C GLY A 264 -12.93 -16.38 10.17
N GLY A 265 -11.68 -16.80 10.08
CA GLY A 265 -10.60 -16.32 10.93
C GLY A 265 -9.33 -16.03 10.17
N ALA A 266 -8.36 -15.43 10.85
CA ALA A 266 -7.04 -15.08 10.31
C ALA A 266 -5.99 -16.14 10.66
N GLY A 267 -5.03 -16.35 9.75
CA GLY A 267 -3.80 -17.08 10.01
C GLY A 267 -2.63 -16.12 10.23
N LEU A 268 -1.63 -16.54 11.01
CA LEU A 268 -0.52 -15.66 11.40
C LEU A 268 0.24 -15.06 10.21
N ALA A 269 0.47 -15.86 9.17
CA ALA A 269 1.15 -15.47 7.95
C ALA A 269 0.21 -15.43 6.73
N GLY A 270 -1.08 -15.10 6.95
CA GLY A 270 -2.16 -15.19 5.96
C GLY A 270 -2.19 -14.08 4.91
N GLY A 271 -1.31 -13.09 4.97
CA GLY A 271 -1.32 -11.92 4.10
C GLY A 271 -2.29 -10.85 4.58
N TRP A 272 -2.78 -10.01 3.65
CA TRP A 272 -3.77 -8.98 3.92
C TRP A 272 -4.64 -8.79 2.67
N TYR A 273 -5.83 -9.39 2.69
CA TYR A 273 -6.72 -9.36 1.53
C TYR A 273 -7.36 -7.98 1.31
N PRO A 274 -7.51 -7.46 0.08
CA PRO A 274 -7.05 -8.06 -1.20
C PRO A 274 -5.62 -7.64 -1.60
N ASP A 275 -4.92 -6.87 -0.78
CA ASP A 275 -3.72 -6.13 -1.17
C ASP A 275 -2.46 -7.00 -1.21
N LYS A 276 -2.36 -7.99 -0.32
CA LYS A 276 -1.17 -8.81 -0.20
C LYS A 276 -1.49 -10.28 0.10
N LYS A 277 -0.95 -11.18 -0.73
CA LYS A 277 -1.00 -12.62 -0.49
C LYS A 277 -0.07 -13.00 0.66
N GLY A 278 -0.52 -13.93 1.50
CA GLY A 278 0.27 -14.52 2.57
C GLY A 278 1.23 -15.60 2.10
N CYS A 279 1.88 -16.25 3.08
CA CYS A 279 2.69 -17.44 2.85
C CYS A 279 1.86 -18.55 2.21
N LYS A 280 2.50 -19.37 1.39
CA LYS A 280 1.83 -20.43 0.63
C LYS A 280 1.77 -21.72 1.42
N ILE A 281 0.60 -22.34 1.45
CA ILE A 281 0.33 -23.63 2.07
C ILE A 281 0.55 -24.73 1.03
N MET A 282 1.63 -25.50 1.18
CA MET A 282 1.86 -26.72 0.40
C MET A 282 1.18 -27.90 1.10
N VAL A 283 0.24 -28.54 0.44
CA VAL A 283 -0.60 -29.59 1.03
C VAL A 283 0.04 -30.95 0.83
N LEU A 284 0.46 -31.60 1.92
CA LEU A 284 1.12 -32.91 1.89
C LEU A 284 0.38 -33.87 2.82
N ARG A 285 -0.49 -34.67 2.26
CA ARG A 285 -1.28 -35.65 3.02
C ARG A 285 -0.41 -36.85 3.33
N VAL A 286 -0.09 -37.05 4.61
CA VAL A 286 0.74 -38.16 5.13
C VAL A 286 -0.03 -39.03 6.13
N GLY A 287 -1.23 -38.58 6.51
CA GLY A 287 -2.09 -39.19 7.50
C GLY A 287 -3.53 -39.39 7.04
N TRP A 288 -4.31 -40.16 7.82
CA TRP A 288 -5.68 -40.53 7.53
C TRP A 288 -6.53 -40.61 8.80
N HIS A 289 -7.85 -40.47 8.62
CA HIS A 289 -8.84 -40.76 9.67
C HIS A 289 -9.04 -42.27 9.82
N ALA A 290 -9.01 -42.77 11.04
CA ALA A 290 -9.19 -44.20 11.31
C ALA A 290 -10.58 -44.49 11.92
N SER A 291 -11.09 -45.67 11.72
CA SER A 291 -12.39 -46.14 12.20
C SER A 291 -12.56 -46.17 13.71
N ASN A 292 -11.47 -45.95 14.46
CA ASN A 292 -11.50 -45.74 15.92
C ASN A 292 -11.63 -44.27 16.31
N GLY A 293 -11.79 -43.35 15.33
CA GLY A 293 -11.95 -41.90 15.53
C GLY A 293 -10.65 -41.14 15.82
N LEU A 294 -9.49 -41.74 15.52
CA LEU A 294 -8.17 -41.11 15.67
C LEU A 294 -7.54 -40.86 14.28
N GLY A 295 -6.76 -39.77 14.18
CA GLY A 295 -5.86 -39.56 13.05
C GLY A 295 -4.54 -40.33 13.24
N TYR A 296 -4.02 -40.91 12.17
CA TYR A 296 -2.70 -41.54 12.14
C TYR A 296 -1.84 -41.01 10.99
N VAL A 297 -0.54 -40.99 11.20
CA VAL A 297 0.45 -40.70 10.14
C VAL A 297 1.44 -41.84 9.94
N SER A 298 1.93 -41.99 8.72
CA SER A 298 2.96 -42.99 8.41
C SER A 298 4.33 -42.33 8.30
N MET A 299 5.33 -42.83 9.02
CA MET A 299 6.70 -42.32 8.97
C MET A 299 7.35 -42.46 7.57
N ASN A 300 6.95 -43.43 6.78
CA ASN A 300 7.41 -43.55 5.38
C ASN A 300 6.80 -42.45 4.51
N ASN A 301 5.48 -42.15 4.71
CA ASN A 301 4.80 -41.08 3.99
C ASN A 301 5.40 -39.73 4.37
N VAL A 302 5.66 -39.50 5.67
CA VAL A 302 6.35 -38.32 6.17
C VAL A 302 7.73 -38.15 5.52
N ALA A 303 8.55 -39.22 5.45
CA ALA A 303 9.86 -39.16 4.81
C ALA A 303 9.77 -38.76 3.32
N SER A 304 8.80 -39.34 2.60
CA SER A 304 8.56 -39.02 1.18
C SER A 304 8.07 -37.54 1.02
N ALA A 305 7.18 -37.10 1.90
CA ALA A 305 6.65 -35.74 1.89
C ALA A 305 7.71 -34.67 2.23
N ILE A 306 8.62 -34.96 3.19
CA ILE A 306 9.75 -34.06 3.50
C ILE A 306 10.68 -33.94 2.29
N ASN A 307 11.00 -35.05 1.64
CA ASN A 307 11.83 -35.03 0.45
C ASN A 307 11.14 -34.25 -0.71
N TYR A 308 9.84 -34.41 -0.88
CA TYR A 308 9.05 -33.65 -1.84
C TYR A 308 9.08 -32.17 -1.51
N ALA A 309 8.73 -31.77 -0.25
CA ALA A 309 8.71 -30.40 0.22
C ALA A 309 10.06 -29.69 -0.02
N ARG A 310 11.17 -30.38 0.26
CA ARG A 310 12.54 -29.92 0.02
C ARG A 310 12.78 -29.58 -1.45
N HIS A 311 12.45 -30.51 -2.37
CA HIS A 311 12.64 -30.29 -3.80
C HIS A 311 11.73 -29.20 -4.38
N LYS A 312 10.57 -28.94 -3.74
CA LYS A 312 9.66 -27.85 -4.13
C LYS A 312 9.93 -26.55 -3.40
N GLY A 313 11.00 -26.45 -2.60
CA GLY A 313 11.48 -25.23 -1.97
C GLY A 313 10.66 -24.78 -0.77
N ALA A 314 10.07 -25.71 -0.01
CA ALA A 314 9.40 -25.37 1.24
C ALA A 314 10.37 -24.76 2.24
N THR A 315 9.93 -23.70 2.89
CA THR A 315 10.70 -22.90 3.85
C THR A 315 10.61 -23.49 5.26
N ALA A 316 9.41 -23.94 5.64
CA ALA A 316 9.14 -24.54 6.94
C ALA A 316 8.17 -25.71 6.79
N VAL A 317 8.25 -26.63 7.74
CA VAL A 317 7.40 -27.82 7.84
C VAL A 317 6.68 -27.81 9.18
N ASN A 318 5.35 -27.93 9.13
CA ASN A 318 4.55 -28.15 10.31
C ASN A 318 4.41 -29.66 10.60
N CYS A 319 4.76 -30.08 11.82
CA CYS A 319 4.74 -31.46 12.29
C CYS A 319 3.83 -31.60 13.53
N SER A 320 2.51 -31.60 13.34
CA SER A 320 1.51 -31.70 14.42
C SER A 320 1.13 -33.14 14.77
N TRP A 321 2.11 -34.04 14.88
CA TRP A 321 1.95 -35.47 15.13
C TRP A 321 3.14 -36.03 15.92
N GLY A 322 3.02 -37.20 16.54
CA GLY A 322 4.12 -37.91 17.22
C GLY A 322 5.00 -38.70 16.25
N SER A 323 6.30 -38.76 16.53
CA SER A 323 7.27 -39.43 15.65
C SER A 323 7.96 -40.61 16.29
N SER A 324 8.31 -41.61 15.45
CA SER A 324 9.10 -42.77 15.84
C SER A 324 10.25 -42.98 14.87
N TYR A 325 11.30 -43.72 15.30
CA TYR A 325 12.47 -43.98 14.48
C TYR A 325 12.09 -44.66 13.17
N ASN A 326 12.61 -44.06 12.08
CA ASN A 326 12.53 -44.61 10.74
C ASN A 326 13.77 -44.15 9.97
N SER A 327 14.49 -45.07 9.31
CA SER A 327 15.74 -44.72 8.64
C SER A 327 15.56 -43.82 7.40
N ALA A 328 14.42 -43.95 6.69
CA ALA A 328 14.11 -43.08 5.58
C ALA A 328 13.79 -41.67 6.09
N LEU A 329 13.04 -41.56 7.20
CA LEU A 329 12.74 -40.28 7.87
C LEU A 329 14.04 -39.63 8.36
N TYR A 330 14.95 -40.38 8.99
CA TYR A 330 16.24 -39.86 9.42
C TYR A 330 17.04 -39.25 8.25
N SER A 331 17.07 -39.93 7.11
CA SER A 331 17.80 -39.44 5.92
C SER A 331 17.13 -38.16 5.35
N ALA A 332 15.81 -38.20 5.19
CA ALA A 332 15.06 -37.06 4.66
C ALA A 332 15.20 -35.82 5.55
N MET A 333 15.15 -35.99 6.87
CA MET A 333 15.37 -34.91 7.85
C MET A 333 16.78 -34.34 7.77
N THR A 334 17.80 -35.23 7.70
CA THR A 334 19.22 -34.78 7.60
C THR A 334 19.44 -33.91 6.37
N ASP A 335 18.90 -34.34 5.22
CA ASP A 335 19.03 -33.56 3.99
C ASP A 335 18.27 -32.23 4.06
N ALA A 336 17.03 -32.23 4.54
CA ALA A 336 16.19 -31.04 4.62
C ALA A 336 16.75 -30.00 5.60
N LEU A 337 17.22 -30.39 6.77
CA LEU A 337 17.89 -29.49 7.72
C LEU A 337 19.19 -28.91 7.15
N SER A 338 19.96 -29.71 6.43
CA SER A 338 21.21 -29.24 5.79
C SER A 338 20.98 -28.17 4.72
N GLU A 339 19.79 -28.13 4.13
CA GLU A 339 19.34 -27.12 3.16
C GLU A 339 18.60 -25.95 3.82
N GLY A 340 18.53 -25.94 5.17
CA GLY A 340 17.97 -24.80 5.93
C GLY A 340 16.46 -24.82 6.11
N MET A 341 15.76 -25.93 5.85
CA MET A 341 14.33 -26.07 6.09
C MET A 341 14.06 -26.14 7.60
N VAL A 342 13.13 -25.29 8.11
CA VAL A 342 12.79 -25.24 9.54
C VAL A 342 11.66 -26.23 9.86
N PHE A 343 11.78 -26.96 10.97
CA PHE A 343 10.78 -27.94 11.40
C PHE A 343 10.15 -27.50 12.75
N CYS A 344 8.84 -27.27 12.72
CA CYS A 344 8.04 -26.90 13.87
C CYS A 344 7.28 -28.12 14.39
N LYS A 345 7.66 -28.64 15.57
CA LYS A 345 7.23 -29.96 16.06
C LYS A 345 6.43 -29.84 17.36
N SER A 346 5.21 -30.35 17.37
CA SER A 346 4.37 -30.44 18.57
C SER A 346 4.99 -31.39 19.63
N ALA A 347 4.97 -30.98 20.89
CA ALA A 347 5.57 -31.73 22.00
C ALA A 347 4.77 -32.98 22.43
N GLY A 348 3.48 -33.08 22.07
CA GLY A 348 2.58 -34.13 22.53
C GLY A 348 1.65 -33.73 23.67
N ASN A 349 0.64 -34.57 23.93
CA ASN A 349 -0.52 -34.22 24.76
C ASN A 349 -0.75 -35.18 25.95
N ASP A 350 0.33 -35.67 26.57
CA ASP A 350 0.26 -36.71 27.65
C ASP A 350 0.49 -36.15 29.05
N ASP A 351 0.66 -34.83 29.20
CA ASP A 351 0.96 -34.13 30.46
C ASP A 351 2.18 -34.70 31.19
N THR A 352 3.28 -34.91 30.46
CA THR A 352 4.50 -35.53 31.01
C THR A 352 5.76 -34.77 30.61
N ASP A 353 6.82 -34.83 31.46
CA ASP A 353 8.17 -34.33 31.13
C ASP A 353 9.10 -35.45 30.60
N PHE A 354 8.58 -36.67 30.47
CA PHE A 354 9.28 -37.84 29.97
C PHE A 354 8.51 -38.46 28.82
N TRP A 355 8.88 -38.07 27.59
CA TRP A 355 8.30 -38.63 26.38
C TRP A 355 9.40 -38.91 25.34
N ASP A 356 9.15 -39.90 24.50
CA ASP A 356 10.00 -40.23 23.39
C ASP A 356 9.38 -39.67 22.10
N ASP A 357 10.07 -38.76 21.44
CA ASP A 357 9.74 -38.32 20.09
C ASP A 357 11.00 -38.28 19.26
N PHE A 358 11.00 -39.08 18.20
CA PHE A 358 12.22 -39.30 17.41
C PHE A 358 12.80 -38.04 16.81
N LEU A 359 11.96 -37.11 16.32
CA LEU A 359 12.46 -35.87 15.70
C LEU A 359 13.06 -34.92 16.77
N ILE A 360 12.40 -34.76 17.89
CA ILE A 360 12.90 -33.93 19.00
C ILE A 360 14.17 -34.51 19.61
N ASP A 361 14.23 -35.84 19.74
CA ASP A 361 15.36 -36.52 20.41
C ASP A 361 16.63 -36.57 19.56
N MET A 362 16.48 -36.60 18.21
CA MET A 362 17.59 -36.80 17.29
C MET A 362 18.12 -35.54 16.62
N PHE A 363 17.31 -34.48 16.55
CA PHE A 363 17.66 -33.30 15.76
C PHE A 363 17.48 -32.06 16.61
N SER A 364 18.57 -31.46 17.08
CA SER A 364 18.59 -30.23 17.88
C SER A 364 18.11 -28.98 17.12
N ASP A 365 18.01 -29.07 15.80
CA ASP A 365 17.55 -27.98 14.93
C ASP A 365 16.03 -28.06 14.67
N VAL A 366 15.34 -29.02 15.27
CA VAL A 366 13.87 -29.12 15.27
C VAL A 366 13.33 -28.32 16.45
N ILE A 367 12.42 -27.40 16.18
CA ILE A 367 11.82 -26.56 17.24
C ILE A 367 10.69 -27.34 17.92
N ALA A 368 10.88 -27.69 19.19
CA ALA A 368 9.91 -28.42 20.01
C ALA A 368 8.96 -27.45 20.74
N ILE A 369 7.65 -27.62 20.53
CA ILE A 369 6.65 -26.62 20.89
C ILE A 369 5.64 -27.16 21.89
N ALA A 370 5.58 -26.55 23.09
CA ALA A 370 4.58 -26.80 24.10
C ALA A 370 3.34 -25.92 23.91
N SER A 371 2.25 -26.28 24.61
CA SER A 371 0.97 -25.57 24.52
C SER A 371 0.67 -24.76 25.79
N THR A 372 0.25 -23.49 25.60
CA THR A 372 -0.34 -22.63 26.63
C THR A 372 -1.84 -22.42 26.41
N ASP A 373 -2.52 -21.96 27.48
CA ASP A 373 -3.89 -21.48 27.45
C ASP A 373 -3.92 -19.94 27.40
N ARG A 374 -5.12 -19.36 27.37
CA ARG A 374 -5.37 -17.91 27.31
C ARG A 374 -4.91 -17.10 28.55
N TYR A 375 -4.33 -17.74 29.54
CA TYR A 375 -3.76 -17.14 30.76
C TYR A 375 -2.24 -17.32 30.82
N ASP A 376 -1.61 -17.71 29.73
CA ASP A 376 -0.20 -18.09 29.66
C ASP A 376 0.17 -19.26 30.60
N GLN A 377 -0.82 -20.04 31.03
CA GLN A 377 -0.56 -21.23 31.78
C GLN A 377 -0.34 -22.42 30.84
N LYS A 378 0.53 -23.34 31.25
CA LYS A 378 0.72 -24.61 30.54
C LYS A 378 -0.64 -25.30 30.35
N SER A 379 -1.00 -25.62 29.13
CA SER A 379 -2.20 -26.40 28.85
C SER A 379 -2.16 -27.72 29.63
N SER A 380 -3.28 -28.13 30.22
CA SER A 380 -3.35 -29.30 31.13
C SER A 380 -2.85 -30.59 30.50
N PHE A 381 -2.94 -30.69 29.19
CA PHE A 381 -2.50 -31.85 28.40
C PHE A 381 -1.06 -31.74 27.89
N SER A 382 -0.48 -30.52 27.79
CA SER A 382 0.80 -30.32 27.14
C SER A 382 1.94 -31.09 27.79
N ASN A 383 2.72 -31.81 27.01
CA ASN A 383 4.03 -32.29 27.43
C ASN A 383 4.94 -31.06 27.69
N TYR A 384 5.91 -31.23 28.57
CA TYR A 384 6.79 -30.19 29.11
C TYR A 384 8.15 -30.78 29.47
N GLY A 385 9.16 -29.98 29.69
CA GLY A 385 10.50 -30.42 30.10
C GLY A 385 11.61 -29.68 29.36
N THR A 386 12.85 -30.10 29.60
CA THR A 386 14.06 -29.45 29.06
C THR A 386 14.27 -29.67 27.55
N LYS A 387 13.40 -30.44 26.91
CA LYS A 387 13.40 -30.63 25.45
C LYS A 387 12.56 -29.60 24.72
N ILE A 388 11.77 -28.80 25.44
CA ILE A 388 10.93 -27.74 24.84
C ILE A 388 11.80 -26.52 24.55
N ASP A 389 11.72 -26.02 23.34
CA ASP A 389 12.39 -24.79 22.92
C ASP A 389 11.50 -23.58 23.17
N ILE A 390 10.18 -23.68 22.91
CA ILE A 390 9.24 -22.58 22.97
C ILE A 390 7.81 -23.07 23.30
N SER A 391 6.97 -22.19 23.80
CA SER A 391 5.53 -22.41 23.99
C SER A 391 4.71 -21.51 23.06
N ALA A 392 3.50 -21.97 22.70
CA ALA A 392 2.55 -21.17 21.96
C ALA A 392 1.10 -21.49 22.37
N PRO A 393 0.12 -20.60 22.12
CA PRO A 393 -1.28 -20.88 22.35
C PRO A 393 -1.74 -22.16 21.65
N GLY A 394 -2.31 -23.11 22.42
CA GLY A 394 -2.78 -24.38 21.89
C GLY A 394 -4.07 -24.88 22.53
N SER A 395 -4.65 -24.14 23.50
CA SER A 395 -5.93 -24.47 24.13
C SER A 395 -7.05 -23.64 23.55
N GLN A 396 -8.14 -24.31 23.12
CA GLN A 396 -9.35 -23.63 22.60
C GLN A 396 -9.05 -22.69 21.42
N ILE A 397 -8.28 -23.16 20.47
CA ILE A 397 -7.89 -22.41 19.26
C ILE A 397 -8.96 -22.58 18.20
N ARG A 398 -9.47 -21.46 17.70
CA ARG A 398 -10.45 -21.38 16.61
C ARG A 398 -9.73 -21.28 15.27
N SER A 399 -10.08 -22.15 14.31
CA SER A 399 -9.49 -22.14 12.95
C SER A 399 -10.41 -22.82 11.94
N THR A 400 -10.02 -22.81 10.66
CA THR A 400 -10.67 -23.53 9.56
C THR A 400 -10.78 -25.03 9.88
N TYR A 401 -11.84 -25.65 9.42
CA TYR A 401 -12.04 -27.10 9.59
C TYR A 401 -12.70 -27.68 8.34
N GLY A 402 -12.04 -28.63 7.71
CA GLY A 402 -12.52 -29.25 6.48
C GLY A 402 -12.64 -30.75 6.65
N TYR A 403 -13.80 -31.30 6.29
CA TYR A 403 -14.04 -32.71 6.25
C TYR A 403 -14.85 -33.06 5.00
N ASN A 404 -14.36 -33.99 4.21
CA ASN A 404 -15.05 -34.52 3.04
C ASN A 404 -15.65 -33.42 2.12
N TYR A 405 -14.80 -32.47 1.71
CA TYR A 405 -15.15 -31.31 0.86
C TYR A 405 -16.11 -30.27 1.49
N GLY A 406 -16.39 -30.39 2.79
CA GLY A 406 -17.08 -29.33 3.54
C GLY A 406 -16.08 -28.36 4.16
N CYS A 407 -16.40 -27.06 4.19
CA CYS A 407 -15.63 -26.05 4.87
C CYS A 407 -16.42 -25.43 6.01
N THR A 408 -15.86 -25.41 7.20
CA THR A 408 -16.42 -24.82 8.42
C THR A 408 -15.28 -24.37 9.34
N TYR A 409 -15.61 -24.01 10.58
CA TYR A 409 -14.64 -23.59 11.59
C TYR A 409 -14.88 -24.37 12.88
N ALA A 410 -13.80 -24.82 13.50
CA ALA A 410 -13.85 -25.57 14.75
C ALA A 410 -12.92 -24.96 15.79
N THR A 411 -13.21 -25.22 17.07
CA THR A 411 -12.33 -24.91 18.18
C THR A 411 -11.69 -26.21 18.67
N MET A 412 -10.37 -26.29 18.59
CA MET A 412 -9.59 -27.46 18.96
C MET A 412 -8.55 -27.11 20.03
N GLY A 413 -7.98 -28.13 20.68
CA GLY A 413 -6.91 -27.96 21.64
C GLY A 413 -5.88 -29.08 21.52
N GLY A 414 -4.61 -28.72 21.58
CA GLY A 414 -3.47 -29.62 21.48
C GLY A 414 -2.17 -28.87 21.21
N THR A 415 -1.03 -29.46 21.48
CA THR A 415 0.25 -28.98 20.99
C THR A 415 0.27 -28.94 19.45
N SER A 416 -0.63 -29.70 18.81
CA SER A 416 -0.90 -29.65 17.38
C SER A 416 -1.41 -28.28 16.90
N MET A 417 -2.02 -27.44 17.77
CA MET A 417 -2.48 -26.10 17.45
C MET A 417 -1.42 -25.05 17.80
N ALA A 418 -0.51 -25.37 18.71
CA ALA A 418 0.65 -24.54 19.06
C ALA A 418 1.73 -24.57 17.94
N ALA A 419 2.02 -25.74 17.37
CA ALA A 419 3.03 -25.92 16.33
C ALA A 419 2.80 -25.02 15.08
N PRO A 420 1.60 -24.94 14.50
CA PRO A 420 1.36 -24.08 13.34
C PRO A 420 1.48 -22.57 13.63
N MET A 421 1.35 -22.14 14.90
CA MET A 421 1.64 -20.75 15.27
C MET A 421 3.12 -20.45 15.07
N VAL A 422 4.01 -21.32 15.51
CA VAL A 422 5.44 -21.17 15.27
C VAL A 422 5.76 -21.32 13.78
N THR A 423 5.08 -22.19 13.03
CA THR A 423 5.24 -22.31 11.59
C THR A 423 4.88 -21.02 10.87
N GLY A 424 3.77 -20.38 11.25
CA GLY A 424 3.37 -19.05 10.74
C GLY A 424 4.39 -17.96 11.08
N MET A 425 4.92 -17.98 12.33
CA MET A 425 5.99 -17.07 12.75
C MET A 425 7.25 -17.21 11.90
N VAL A 426 7.71 -18.44 11.63
CA VAL A 426 8.83 -18.70 10.71
C VAL A 426 8.54 -18.12 9.33
N GLY A 427 7.29 -18.28 8.87
CA GLY A 427 6.82 -17.67 7.62
C GLY A 427 6.97 -16.14 7.62
N LEU A 428 6.59 -15.46 8.69
CA LEU A 428 6.73 -14.01 8.83
C LEU A 428 8.20 -13.57 8.84
N LEU A 429 9.05 -14.23 9.65
CA LEU A 429 10.47 -13.91 9.76
C LEU A 429 11.17 -14.02 8.40
N ARG A 430 10.98 -15.15 7.70
CA ARG A 430 11.59 -15.38 6.38
C ARG A 430 10.92 -14.60 5.25
N SER A 431 9.71 -14.11 5.43
CA SER A 431 9.11 -13.13 4.51
C SER A 431 9.83 -11.78 4.54
N LYS A 432 10.45 -11.44 5.66
CA LYS A 432 11.27 -10.22 5.82
C LYS A 432 12.72 -10.46 5.38
N ILE A 433 13.31 -11.54 5.84
CA ILE A 433 14.72 -11.90 5.58
C ILE A 433 14.76 -13.38 5.16
N PRO A 434 14.65 -13.70 3.86
CA PRO A 434 14.60 -15.06 3.36
C PRO A 434 15.83 -15.91 3.70
N GLU A 435 16.99 -15.28 3.88
CA GLU A 435 18.28 -15.92 4.11
C GLU A 435 18.55 -16.29 5.58
N LEU A 436 17.63 -16.01 6.53
CA LEU A 436 17.81 -16.40 7.93
C LEU A 436 18.08 -17.92 8.00
N SER A 437 19.18 -18.29 8.64
CA SER A 437 19.49 -19.69 8.96
C SER A 437 18.52 -20.26 9.99
N ILE A 438 18.48 -21.59 10.16
CA ILE A 438 17.66 -22.24 11.21
C ILE A 438 18.05 -21.67 12.59
N ALA A 439 19.35 -21.57 12.89
CA ALA A 439 19.84 -21.06 14.17
C ALA A 439 19.42 -19.61 14.44
N GLU A 440 19.43 -18.74 13.43
CA GLU A 440 18.97 -17.34 13.57
C GLU A 440 17.45 -17.28 13.77
N VAL A 441 16.68 -18.08 13.05
CA VAL A 441 15.22 -18.18 13.26
C VAL A 441 14.92 -18.67 14.68
N THR A 442 15.58 -19.72 15.15
CA THR A 442 15.39 -20.25 16.51
C THR A 442 15.79 -19.21 17.57
N SER A 443 16.94 -18.54 17.40
CA SER A 443 17.37 -17.50 18.32
C SER A 443 16.37 -16.31 18.37
N LEU A 444 15.83 -15.89 17.23
CA LEU A 444 14.81 -14.84 17.18
C LEU A 444 13.51 -15.25 17.89
N ILE A 445 13.13 -16.53 17.81
CA ILE A 445 11.95 -17.07 18.48
C ILE A 445 12.16 -17.16 19.99
N GLU A 446 13.31 -17.68 20.42
CA GLU A 446 13.60 -17.92 21.84
C GLU A 446 14.00 -16.66 22.60
N ASP A 447 14.95 -15.87 22.07
CA ASP A 447 15.51 -14.70 22.77
C ASP A 447 14.48 -13.58 22.97
N TYR A 448 13.41 -13.56 22.16
CA TYR A 448 12.38 -12.52 22.17
C TYR A 448 10.98 -13.04 22.54
N ALA A 449 10.93 -14.24 23.12
CA ALA A 449 9.71 -14.81 23.68
C ALA A 449 9.28 -14.09 24.97
N ASP A 450 8.00 -14.08 25.23
CA ASP A 450 7.45 -13.56 26.50
C ASP A 450 7.63 -14.58 27.63
N SER A 451 8.31 -14.18 28.69
CA SER A 451 8.58 -15.08 29.81
C SER A 451 7.31 -15.42 30.60
N ILE A 452 6.99 -16.72 30.65
CA ILE A 452 5.79 -17.25 31.34
C ILE A 452 6.07 -18.08 32.58
N ASP A 453 7.32 -18.28 32.97
CA ASP A 453 7.73 -19.09 34.14
C ASP A 453 7.04 -18.63 35.41
N HIS A 454 6.90 -17.31 35.60
CA HIS A 454 6.27 -16.72 36.78
C HIS A 454 4.77 -17.04 36.91
N LEU A 455 4.10 -17.43 35.83
CA LEU A 455 2.70 -17.86 35.78
C LEU A 455 2.55 -19.39 35.87
N ASN A 456 3.67 -20.13 35.83
CA ASN A 456 3.71 -21.59 35.74
C ASN A 456 4.56 -22.21 36.89
N PRO A 457 4.19 -21.99 38.19
CA PRO A 457 4.96 -22.50 39.31
C PRO A 457 5.05 -24.03 39.28
N GLY A 458 6.28 -24.57 39.31
CA GLY A 458 6.59 -25.99 39.21
C GLY A 458 6.95 -26.47 37.81
N TYR A 459 6.86 -25.59 36.82
CA TYR A 459 7.27 -25.83 35.43
C TYR A 459 8.39 -24.87 34.98
N GLU A 460 9.07 -24.17 35.88
CA GLU A 460 10.14 -23.24 35.61
C GLU A 460 11.24 -23.89 34.77
N GLY A 461 11.56 -23.29 33.62
CA GLY A 461 12.53 -23.80 32.64
C GLY A 461 12.10 -25.07 31.90
N LYS A 462 10.81 -25.43 31.94
CA LYS A 462 10.23 -26.60 31.29
C LYS A 462 9.24 -26.28 30.17
N LEU A 463 9.03 -25.00 29.87
CA LEU A 463 8.15 -24.52 28.83
C LEU A 463 8.92 -23.79 27.71
N GLY A 464 10.22 -24.09 27.61
CA GLY A 464 11.14 -23.44 26.71
C GLY A 464 11.45 -22.02 27.14
N ALA A 465 11.77 -21.13 26.19
CA ALA A 465 12.10 -19.74 26.45
C ALA A 465 10.89 -18.89 26.93
N GLY A 466 9.67 -19.36 26.63
CA GLY A 466 8.44 -18.66 26.99
C GLY A 466 7.33 -18.86 25.97
N ARG A 467 6.37 -17.93 25.90
CA ARG A 467 5.36 -17.85 24.83
C ARG A 467 5.91 -17.06 23.64
N ILE A 468 5.65 -17.52 22.42
CA ILE A 468 6.03 -16.74 21.22
C ILE A 468 5.37 -15.37 21.22
N SER A 469 6.12 -14.34 20.78
CA SER A 469 5.63 -13.06 20.32
C SER A 469 5.98 -12.91 18.84
N LEU A 470 5.02 -12.60 18.01
CA LEU A 470 5.29 -12.31 16.59
C LEU A 470 5.95 -10.94 16.43
N TYR A 471 5.54 -9.97 17.26
CA TYR A 471 5.98 -8.59 17.18
C TYR A 471 7.45 -8.38 17.60
N ASN A 472 7.83 -8.93 18.77
CA ASN A 472 9.13 -8.67 19.38
C ASN A 472 10.33 -8.95 18.43
N PRO A 473 10.42 -10.10 17.74
CA PRO A 473 11.51 -10.33 16.81
C PRO A 473 11.35 -9.58 15.47
N LEU A 474 10.11 -9.37 14.99
CA LEU A 474 9.88 -8.69 13.71
C LEU A 474 10.31 -7.22 13.73
N VAL A 475 10.11 -6.52 14.84
CA VAL A 475 10.49 -5.10 15.00
C VAL A 475 12.00 -4.90 14.92
N LEU A 476 12.79 -5.94 15.22
CA LEU A 476 14.25 -5.90 15.19
C LEU A 476 14.84 -6.15 13.79
N LEU A 477 14.10 -6.83 12.93
CA LEU A 477 14.56 -7.09 11.58
C LEU A 477 14.67 -5.78 10.77
N PRO A 478 15.68 -5.65 9.91
CA PRO A 478 15.73 -4.56 8.96
C PRO A 478 14.41 -4.49 8.16
N ASN A 479 13.80 -3.33 8.15
CA ASN A 479 12.58 -3.06 7.40
C ASN A 479 12.81 -1.83 6.52
N ALA A 480 13.25 -2.06 5.28
CA ALA A 480 13.45 -1.00 4.31
C ALA A 480 12.10 -0.35 3.99
N LYS A 481 11.96 0.92 4.28
CA LYS A 481 10.75 1.70 4.01
C LYS A 481 11.13 3.10 3.57
N PHE A 482 10.57 3.54 2.46
CA PHE A 482 10.78 4.88 1.95
C PHE A 482 9.57 5.41 1.22
N SER A 483 9.53 6.72 1.06
CA SER A 483 8.56 7.43 0.23
C SER A 483 9.27 8.30 -0.78
N ALA A 484 8.57 8.69 -1.84
CA ALA A 484 8.99 9.68 -2.81
C ALA A 484 7.94 10.80 -2.85
N ASP A 485 8.39 12.04 -3.03
CA ASP A 485 7.49 13.19 -3.18
C ASP A 485 6.71 13.13 -4.50
N LEU A 486 7.33 12.53 -5.53
CA LEU A 486 6.73 12.29 -6.84
C LEU A 486 7.08 10.89 -7.35
N THR A 487 6.08 10.15 -7.82
CA THR A 487 6.29 8.86 -8.49
C THR A 487 6.05 8.93 -9.99
N LEU A 488 5.46 10.04 -10.47
CA LEU A 488 5.19 10.28 -11.88
C LEU A 488 5.28 11.78 -12.18
N GLY A 489 5.93 12.16 -13.27
CA GLY A 489 6.02 13.57 -13.68
C GLY A 489 6.74 13.79 -15.00
N GLN A 490 6.86 15.06 -15.39
CA GLN A 490 7.55 15.47 -16.61
C GLN A 490 9.06 15.34 -16.44
N ALA A 491 9.70 14.71 -17.40
CA ALA A 491 11.16 14.62 -17.49
C ALA A 491 11.82 15.93 -17.97
N PRO A 492 13.02 16.28 -17.49
CA PRO A 492 13.77 15.60 -16.42
C PRO A 492 13.03 15.72 -15.06
N LEU A 493 12.74 14.57 -14.42
CA LEU A 493 11.98 14.51 -13.17
C LEU A 493 12.95 14.38 -12.00
N THR A 494 13.03 15.42 -11.17
CA THR A 494 13.77 15.32 -9.89
C THR A 494 12.83 14.84 -8.81
N VAL A 495 13.19 13.71 -8.16
CA VAL A 495 12.44 13.06 -7.09
C VAL A 495 13.22 13.18 -5.80
N GLN A 496 12.56 13.62 -4.74
CA GLN A 496 13.09 13.62 -3.38
C GLN A 496 12.62 12.36 -2.67
N PHE A 497 13.56 11.54 -2.26
CA PHE A 497 13.27 10.34 -1.47
C PHE A 497 13.41 10.63 0.02
N THR A 498 12.55 9.96 0.82
CA THR A 498 12.59 10.07 2.28
C THR A 498 12.65 8.67 2.88
N ASP A 499 13.71 8.39 3.61
CA ASP A 499 13.89 7.16 4.38
C ASP A 499 13.01 7.14 5.62
N SER A 500 12.35 6.01 5.87
CA SER A 500 11.59 5.72 7.08
C SER A 500 11.81 4.29 7.55
N SER A 501 13.00 3.74 7.26
CA SER A 501 13.40 2.39 7.65
C SER A 501 13.47 2.24 9.16
N SER A 502 13.19 1.02 9.64
CA SER A 502 13.25 0.62 11.04
C SER A 502 14.00 -0.71 11.19
N GLY A 503 14.37 -1.05 12.41
CA GLY A 503 15.11 -2.26 12.76
C GLY A 503 16.27 -1.96 13.70
N ASP A 504 16.89 -3.01 14.25
CA ASP A 504 18.03 -2.88 15.16
C ASP A 504 19.37 -2.94 14.43
N GLY A 505 20.34 -2.14 14.91
CA GLY A 505 21.70 -2.14 14.40
C GLY A 505 21.80 -1.85 12.91
N LEU A 506 20.97 -0.95 12.39
CA LEU A 506 20.94 -0.64 10.95
C LEU A 506 22.23 -0.01 10.48
N TYR A 507 22.67 -0.42 9.27
CA TYR A 507 23.82 0.13 8.54
C TYR A 507 23.60 -0.07 7.03
N ASN A 508 24.44 0.59 6.20
CA ASN A 508 24.51 0.39 4.74
C ASN A 508 23.17 0.65 4.01
N TRP A 509 22.71 1.92 4.04
CA TRP A 509 21.55 2.40 3.30
C TRP A 509 21.90 2.54 1.82
N LYS A 510 21.43 1.61 0.99
CA LYS A 510 21.74 1.54 -0.44
C LYS A 510 20.52 1.90 -1.29
N TRP A 511 20.70 2.92 -2.12
CA TRP A 511 19.73 3.35 -3.13
C TRP A 511 20.24 2.96 -4.51
N VAL A 512 19.39 2.29 -5.31
CA VAL A 512 19.61 1.97 -6.73
C VAL A 512 18.45 2.59 -7.49
N PHE A 513 18.73 3.65 -8.27
CA PHE A 513 17.65 4.45 -8.86
C PHE A 513 17.00 3.80 -10.08
N GLY A 514 17.59 2.74 -10.63
CA GLY A 514 17.02 1.95 -11.72
C GLY A 514 17.43 2.42 -13.13
N ASP A 515 18.14 3.53 -13.24
CA ASP A 515 18.69 4.10 -14.49
C ASP A 515 20.18 3.82 -14.67
N GLY A 516 20.78 3.08 -13.75
CA GLY A 516 22.19 2.75 -13.70
C GLY A 516 22.93 3.44 -12.56
N ASP A 517 22.35 4.48 -11.98
CA ASP A 517 22.91 5.20 -10.86
C ASP A 517 22.55 4.56 -9.52
N SER A 518 23.46 4.68 -8.55
CA SER A 518 23.26 4.19 -7.19
C SER A 518 24.11 4.96 -6.20
N VAL A 519 23.68 4.97 -4.91
CA VAL A 519 24.43 5.59 -3.81
C VAL A 519 24.27 4.74 -2.55
N ILE A 520 25.32 4.74 -1.72
CA ILE A 520 25.34 4.06 -0.42
C ILE A 520 25.70 5.09 0.64
N TYR A 521 25.00 5.02 1.77
CA TYR A 521 25.25 5.84 2.96
C TYR A 521 25.49 4.96 4.18
N ASP A 522 26.34 5.42 5.09
CA ASP A 522 26.63 4.74 6.36
C ASP A 522 25.57 5.06 7.45
N THR A 523 24.71 6.03 7.19
CA THR A 523 23.61 6.45 8.06
C THR A 523 22.37 6.73 7.21
N SER A 524 21.20 6.79 7.83
CA SER A 524 19.95 7.21 7.17
C SER A 524 20.14 8.50 6.36
N ALA A 525 19.68 8.51 5.13
CA ALA A 525 19.82 9.65 4.22
C ALA A 525 18.63 9.75 3.27
N ASN A 526 18.26 10.99 2.95
CA ASN A 526 17.16 11.35 2.07
C ASN A 526 17.72 11.93 0.75
N PRO A 527 18.12 11.09 -0.21
CA PRO A 527 18.68 11.57 -1.47
C PRO A 527 17.64 12.19 -2.38
N SER A 528 18.10 13.07 -3.28
CA SER A 528 17.32 13.42 -4.48
C SER A 528 18.00 12.84 -5.71
N HIS A 529 17.20 12.44 -6.70
CA HIS A 529 17.69 11.91 -7.98
C HIS A 529 16.87 12.46 -9.13
N THR A 530 17.52 12.70 -10.30
CA THR A 530 16.85 13.25 -11.47
C THR A 530 16.82 12.21 -12.57
N TYR A 531 15.60 11.89 -13.02
CA TYR A 531 15.33 10.89 -14.05
C TYR A 531 15.13 11.53 -15.41
N GLU A 532 15.81 11.03 -16.42
CA GLU A 532 15.51 11.28 -17.84
C GLU A 532 14.23 10.54 -18.27
N PRO A 533 13.67 10.78 -19.48
CA PRO A 533 12.44 10.09 -19.90
C PRO A 533 12.56 8.57 -19.84
N GLY A 534 11.70 7.92 -19.05
CA GLY A 534 11.68 6.45 -18.86
C GLY A 534 10.84 6.01 -17.67
N PHE A 535 10.78 4.69 -17.48
CA PHE A 535 10.21 4.06 -16.29
C PHE A 535 11.30 3.30 -15.55
N TYR A 536 11.45 3.57 -14.28
CA TYR A 536 12.57 3.12 -13.48
C TYR A 536 12.07 2.43 -12.22
N THR A 537 12.65 1.29 -11.88
CA THR A 537 12.41 0.67 -10.59
C THR A 537 13.50 1.16 -9.62
N CYS A 538 13.14 2.08 -8.74
CA CYS A 538 13.99 2.47 -7.65
C CYS A 538 13.95 1.37 -6.57
N SER A 539 15.12 0.78 -6.26
CA SER A 539 15.29 -0.21 -5.20
C SER A 539 16.06 0.41 -4.05
N TYR A 540 15.53 0.27 -2.86
CA TYR A 540 16.15 0.75 -1.63
C TYR A 540 16.36 -0.39 -0.66
N SER A 541 17.59 -0.58 -0.18
CA SER A 541 17.96 -1.64 0.75
C SER A 541 18.61 -1.06 2.00
N VAL A 542 18.27 -1.64 3.14
CA VAL A 542 18.95 -1.37 4.41
C VAL A 542 19.38 -2.69 5.03
N SER A 543 20.62 -2.74 5.53
CA SER A 543 21.16 -3.88 6.26
C SER A 543 21.10 -3.63 7.76
N GLY A 544 21.01 -4.69 8.54
CA GLY A 544 21.04 -4.67 10.00
C GLY A 544 21.67 -5.95 10.54
N THR A 545 21.58 -6.16 11.84
CA THR A 545 22.16 -7.32 12.54
C THR A 545 21.72 -8.65 11.93
N TRP A 546 20.46 -8.74 11.51
CA TRP A 546 19.81 -9.96 11.05
C TRP A 546 19.72 -10.11 9.54
N GLY A 547 20.37 -9.26 8.75
CA GLY A 547 20.38 -9.38 7.29
C GLY A 547 20.08 -8.09 6.56
N THR A 548 19.51 -8.19 5.35
CA THR A 548 19.18 -7.03 4.50
C THR A 548 17.73 -7.12 4.02
N ASN A 549 17.01 -6.03 4.14
CA ASN A 549 15.66 -5.91 3.58
C ASN A 549 15.66 -4.87 2.45
N THR A 550 14.77 -5.06 1.45
CA THR A 550 14.69 -4.22 0.24
C THR A 550 13.24 -3.88 -0.08
N GLN A 551 13.00 -2.60 -0.37
CA GLN A 551 11.74 -2.10 -0.92
C GLN A 551 11.96 -1.58 -2.35
N ASN A 552 10.98 -1.78 -3.23
CA ASN A 552 10.99 -1.29 -4.59
C ASN A 552 9.85 -0.30 -4.83
N MET A 553 10.09 0.71 -5.69
CA MET A 553 9.10 1.70 -6.12
C MET A 553 9.29 2.02 -7.59
N LEU A 554 8.17 2.09 -8.34
CA LEU A 554 8.20 2.49 -9.74
C LEU A 554 8.17 4.01 -9.84
N ILE A 555 9.11 4.59 -10.59
CA ILE A 555 9.17 6.02 -10.92
C ILE A 555 8.97 6.20 -12.42
N GLY A 556 8.05 7.07 -12.81
CA GLY A 556 7.76 7.41 -14.21
C GLY A 556 8.16 8.85 -14.56
N ALA A 557 9.20 9.02 -15.36
CA ALA A 557 9.56 10.32 -15.93
C ALA A 557 9.07 10.36 -17.38
N THR A 558 8.04 11.17 -17.67
CA THR A 558 7.39 11.18 -18.99
C THR A 558 7.86 12.37 -19.82
N SER A 559 7.80 12.23 -21.13
CA SER A 559 7.93 13.35 -22.08
C SER A 559 6.59 13.67 -22.75
N ASP A 560 5.52 13.51 -22.02
CA ASP A 560 4.16 13.76 -22.48
C ASP A 560 3.92 15.23 -22.80
N THR A 561 3.20 15.49 -23.87
CA THR A 561 2.99 16.86 -24.35
C THR A 561 1.55 17.11 -24.75
N VAL A 562 1.09 18.34 -24.51
CA VAL A 562 -0.03 18.96 -25.21
C VAL A 562 0.54 20.04 -26.10
N ARG A 563 0.36 19.91 -27.41
CA ARG A 563 0.89 20.85 -28.39
C ARG A 563 -0.22 21.46 -29.23
N LEU A 564 -0.24 22.77 -29.33
CA LEU A 564 -1.07 23.48 -30.26
C LEU A 564 -0.26 23.81 -31.51
N SER A 565 -0.93 23.77 -32.67
CA SER A 565 -0.32 24.29 -33.92
C SER A 565 -0.66 25.74 -34.11
N TYR A 566 0.20 26.48 -34.78
CA TYR A 566 -0.14 27.76 -35.35
C TYR A 566 -0.94 27.57 -36.64
N SER A 567 -1.91 28.44 -36.85
CA SER A 567 -2.72 28.53 -38.05
C SER A 567 -2.67 29.96 -38.60
N GLU A 568 -2.85 30.15 -39.88
CA GLU A 568 -2.99 31.47 -40.48
C GLU A 568 -4.44 31.95 -40.40
N GLY A 569 -4.64 33.27 -40.20
CA GLY A 569 -5.95 33.88 -40.12
C GLY A 569 -5.96 35.29 -40.70
N LEU A 570 -7.11 35.73 -41.18
CA LEU A 570 -7.35 37.10 -41.67
C LEU A 570 -8.26 37.88 -40.76
N ALA A 571 -8.13 39.20 -40.72
CA ALA A 571 -9.10 40.01 -40.01
C ALA A 571 -10.55 39.69 -40.44
N LEU A 572 -11.49 39.68 -39.47
CA LEU A 572 -12.89 39.32 -39.68
C LEU A 572 -13.16 37.87 -40.14
N GLU A 573 -12.15 37.02 -40.16
CA GLU A 573 -12.33 35.61 -40.51
C GLU A 573 -13.04 34.86 -39.37
N TYR A 574 -13.96 33.97 -39.72
CA TYR A 574 -14.61 33.06 -38.76
C TYR A 574 -14.22 31.60 -39.05
N GLY A 575 -14.19 30.80 -37.98
CA GLY A 575 -13.90 29.38 -38.08
C GLY A 575 -12.44 29.05 -38.32
N VAL A 576 -11.51 29.96 -37.99
CA VAL A 576 -10.06 29.68 -38.02
C VAL A 576 -9.75 28.52 -37.08
N LYS A 577 -9.18 27.47 -37.62
CA LYS A 577 -8.98 26.20 -36.94
C LYS A 577 -7.61 26.15 -36.29
N VAL A 578 -7.54 25.94 -34.95
CA VAL A 578 -6.30 25.67 -34.22
C VAL A 578 -6.35 24.24 -33.70
N PRO A 579 -5.54 23.31 -34.26
CA PRO A 579 -5.48 21.94 -33.80
C PRO A 579 -4.75 21.80 -32.45
N VAL A 580 -5.27 20.93 -31.57
CA VAL A 580 -4.65 20.49 -30.30
C VAL A 580 -4.20 19.05 -30.46
N TYR A 581 -2.93 18.80 -30.28
CA TYR A 581 -2.35 17.47 -30.32
C TYR A 581 -1.93 17.04 -28.93
N ALA A 582 -2.01 15.75 -28.65
CA ALA A 582 -1.46 15.15 -27.43
C ALA A 582 -0.52 14.01 -27.77
N ASN A 583 0.54 13.91 -26.99
CA ASN A 583 1.39 12.75 -26.88
C ASN A 583 1.36 12.26 -25.44
N ASN A 584 1.08 10.96 -25.23
CA ASN A 584 1.09 10.33 -23.92
C ASN A 584 1.81 8.98 -23.99
N TYR A 585 2.67 8.74 -23.01
CA TYR A 585 3.44 7.50 -22.84
C TYR A 585 2.73 6.49 -21.95
N VAL A 586 1.82 6.93 -21.10
CA VAL A 586 1.01 6.09 -20.21
C VAL A 586 -0.45 6.17 -20.60
N THR A 587 -1.21 5.12 -20.29
CA THR A 587 -2.66 5.10 -20.46
C THR A 587 -3.31 6.12 -19.52
N CYS A 588 -4.11 7.06 -20.08
CA CYS A 588 -4.75 8.14 -19.34
C CYS A 588 -6.26 7.96 -19.31
N SER A 589 -6.83 7.92 -18.13
CA SER A 589 -8.29 7.84 -17.92
C SER A 589 -8.96 9.22 -17.97
N GLN A 590 -8.23 10.29 -17.67
CA GLN A 590 -8.71 11.65 -17.69
C GLN A 590 -7.63 12.61 -18.18
N LEU A 591 -8.04 13.62 -18.97
CA LEU A 591 -7.22 14.76 -19.38
C LEU A 591 -7.99 16.04 -19.06
N VAL A 592 -7.35 16.93 -18.32
CA VAL A 592 -7.82 18.29 -18.07
C VAL A 592 -6.88 19.25 -18.77
N ILE A 593 -7.41 20.08 -19.69
CA ILE A 593 -6.61 21.05 -20.45
C ILE A 593 -7.25 22.43 -20.27
N ALA A 594 -6.64 23.23 -19.42
CA ALA A 594 -7.06 24.59 -19.14
C ALA A 594 -6.19 25.55 -19.93
N MET A 595 -6.79 26.39 -20.78
CA MET A 595 -6.12 27.29 -21.70
C MET A 595 -6.67 28.70 -21.61
N ARG A 596 -5.83 29.67 -21.94
CA ARG A 596 -6.20 31.08 -22.14
C ARG A 596 -5.81 31.47 -23.55
N TYR A 597 -6.66 32.28 -24.19
CA TYR A 597 -6.40 32.81 -25.51
C TYR A 597 -6.50 34.34 -25.52
N GLY A 598 -5.61 35.01 -26.26
CA GLY A 598 -5.54 36.46 -26.38
C GLY A 598 -5.21 37.16 -25.05
N TYR A 599 -4.31 38.13 -25.07
CA TYR A 599 -3.97 38.96 -23.95
C TYR A 599 -4.68 40.34 -24.05
N GLY A 600 -5.39 40.78 -23.00
CA GLY A 600 -6.02 42.08 -22.93
C GLY A 600 -7.34 42.21 -23.72
N SER A 601 -7.55 43.35 -24.40
CA SER A 601 -8.70 43.59 -25.29
C SER A 601 -8.60 42.87 -26.63
N ALA A 602 -7.97 41.69 -26.63
CA ALA A 602 -7.63 41.00 -27.85
C ALA A 602 -8.86 40.59 -28.67
N PRO A 603 -8.79 40.76 -29.97
CA PRO A 603 -9.88 40.60 -30.91
C PRO A 603 -10.09 39.11 -31.29
N LEU A 604 -9.88 38.17 -30.39
CA LEU A 604 -10.00 36.74 -30.59
C LEU A 604 -11.16 36.17 -29.79
N LYS A 605 -11.97 35.31 -30.41
CA LYS A 605 -13.12 34.67 -29.76
C LYS A 605 -13.19 33.20 -30.13
N CYS A 606 -13.07 32.32 -29.14
CA CYS A 606 -13.32 30.91 -29.35
C CYS A 606 -14.81 30.63 -29.51
N ASP A 607 -15.21 30.02 -30.61
CA ASP A 607 -16.59 29.70 -30.93
C ASP A 607 -16.98 28.28 -30.57
N SER A 608 -16.09 27.34 -30.80
CA SER A 608 -16.36 25.91 -30.53
C SER A 608 -15.09 25.09 -30.44
N VAL A 609 -15.21 23.93 -29.80
CA VAL A 609 -14.20 22.85 -29.84
C VAL A 609 -14.89 21.59 -30.34
N ARG A 610 -14.22 20.85 -31.25
CA ARG A 610 -14.73 19.62 -31.85
C ARG A 610 -13.74 18.49 -31.74
N PHE A 611 -14.27 17.25 -31.60
CA PHE A 611 -13.51 16.02 -31.37
C PHE A 611 -13.62 15.00 -32.51
N TRP A 612 -14.32 15.32 -33.58
CA TRP A 612 -14.48 14.43 -34.72
C TRP A 612 -13.14 14.14 -35.40
N GLY A 613 -12.85 12.84 -35.69
CA GLY A 613 -11.60 12.39 -36.28
C GLY A 613 -10.41 12.49 -35.30
N THR A 614 -10.64 12.49 -33.98
CA THR A 614 -9.60 12.65 -32.96
C THR A 614 -9.42 11.39 -32.11
N ARG A 615 -8.33 11.33 -31.35
CA ARG A 615 -8.02 10.23 -30.41
C ARG A 615 -9.03 10.04 -29.28
N VAL A 616 -9.87 11.03 -29.01
CA VAL A 616 -10.89 11.03 -27.95
C VAL A 616 -12.30 11.12 -28.48
N GLU A 617 -12.50 10.87 -29.78
CA GLU A 617 -13.82 10.95 -30.42
C GLU A 617 -14.86 10.10 -29.69
N ASP A 618 -14.49 8.89 -29.25
CA ASP A 618 -15.37 7.93 -28.58
C ASP A 618 -15.42 8.07 -27.05
N PHE A 619 -14.72 9.05 -26.46
CA PHE A 619 -14.78 9.26 -25.01
C PHE A 619 -16.19 9.55 -24.53
N SER A 620 -16.57 8.89 -23.44
CA SER A 620 -17.89 9.01 -22.80
C SER A 620 -18.17 10.41 -22.25
N ILE A 621 -17.12 11.11 -21.77
CA ILE A 621 -17.20 12.47 -21.23
C ILE A 621 -16.27 13.40 -22.01
N LYS A 622 -16.84 14.42 -22.66
CA LYS A 622 -16.15 15.49 -23.41
C LYS A 622 -16.76 16.82 -23.02
N ASN A 623 -16.42 17.31 -21.82
CA ASN A 623 -16.92 18.59 -21.35
C ASN A 623 -16.03 19.73 -21.87
N VAL A 624 -16.67 20.73 -22.49
CA VAL A 624 -16.01 21.94 -22.98
C VAL A 624 -16.67 23.15 -22.31
N SER A 625 -15.87 23.94 -21.63
CA SER A 625 -16.33 25.22 -21.07
C SER A 625 -15.54 26.36 -21.73
N ILE A 626 -16.23 27.24 -22.46
CA ILE A 626 -15.66 28.42 -23.13
C ILE A 626 -16.19 29.66 -22.46
N HIS A 627 -15.31 30.41 -21.80
CA HIS A 627 -15.61 31.68 -21.14
C HIS A 627 -15.13 32.85 -21.99
N LYS A 628 -16.02 33.41 -22.83
CA LYS A 628 -15.68 34.45 -23.81
C LYS A 628 -15.19 35.74 -23.17
N THR A 629 -15.72 36.08 -21.98
CA THR A 629 -15.33 37.32 -21.24
C THR A 629 -13.94 37.20 -20.64
N ASN A 630 -13.59 36.00 -20.12
CA ASN A 630 -12.31 35.76 -19.47
C ASN A 630 -11.27 35.17 -20.46
N GLN A 631 -11.69 34.95 -21.71
CA GLN A 631 -10.87 34.35 -22.77
C GLN A 631 -10.21 33.03 -22.36
N THR A 632 -10.98 32.13 -21.74
CA THR A 632 -10.49 30.83 -21.28
C THR A 632 -11.29 29.67 -21.86
N ILE A 633 -10.61 28.54 -22.02
CA ILE A 633 -11.16 27.27 -22.49
C ILE A 633 -10.75 26.19 -21.49
N LEU A 634 -11.71 25.44 -20.99
CA LEU A 634 -11.46 24.26 -20.18
C LEU A 634 -12.00 23.03 -20.90
N LEU A 635 -11.13 22.07 -21.19
CA LEU A 635 -11.47 20.74 -21.71
C LEU A 635 -11.32 19.75 -20.55
N THR A 636 -12.37 18.97 -20.29
CA THR A 636 -12.33 17.83 -19.38
C THR A 636 -12.78 16.60 -20.16
N LEU A 637 -11.85 15.72 -20.45
CA LEU A 637 -12.02 14.51 -21.25
C LEU A 637 -11.80 13.32 -20.34
N ARG A 638 -12.77 12.41 -20.26
CA ARG A 638 -12.68 11.25 -19.35
C ARG A 638 -13.37 10.03 -19.95
N ASP A 639 -12.69 8.90 -19.86
CA ASP A 639 -13.29 7.59 -20.05
C ASP A 639 -12.54 6.53 -19.23
N ASN A 640 -13.20 5.98 -18.20
CA ASN A 640 -12.62 4.95 -17.35
C ASN A 640 -12.70 3.56 -18.00
N ASN A 641 -13.65 3.34 -18.90
CA ASN A 641 -13.86 2.04 -19.55
C ASN A 641 -13.03 1.89 -20.83
N ASN A 642 -12.73 3.02 -21.49
CA ASN A 642 -11.90 3.07 -22.71
C ASN A 642 -10.90 4.22 -22.62
N PRO A 643 -9.89 4.13 -21.73
CA PRO A 643 -8.93 5.20 -21.51
C PRO A 643 -8.04 5.44 -22.73
N LEU A 644 -7.47 6.66 -22.84
CA LEU A 644 -6.56 7.04 -23.91
C LEU A 644 -5.29 6.19 -23.86
N GLN A 645 -5.11 5.34 -24.85
CA GLN A 645 -3.93 4.49 -24.95
C GLN A 645 -2.67 5.32 -25.27
N PRO A 646 -1.46 4.83 -24.92
CA PRO A 646 -0.21 5.49 -25.29
C PRO A 646 -0.14 5.78 -26.79
N GLY A 647 0.43 6.93 -27.14
CA GLY A 647 0.59 7.36 -28.54
C GLY A 647 0.49 8.87 -28.72
N SER A 648 0.55 9.30 -29.98
CA SER A 648 0.46 10.70 -30.37
C SER A 648 -0.61 10.94 -31.42
N GLY A 649 -1.20 12.13 -31.46
CA GLY A 649 -2.15 12.51 -32.51
C GLY A 649 -3.08 13.65 -32.11
N LEU A 650 -4.01 13.95 -33.00
CA LEU A 650 -4.98 15.01 -32.84
C LEU A 650 -5.94 14.69 -31.68
N LEU A 651 -6.08 15.64 -30.74
CA LEU A 651 -6.97 15.52 -29.57
C LEU A 651 -8.25 16.34 -29.74
N ALA A 652 -8.13 17.55 -30.29
CA ALA A 652 -9.26 18.45 -30.50
C ALA A 652 -8.96 19.46 -31.61
N ASN A 653 -10.01 20.05 -32.18
CA ASN A 653 -9.91 21.23 -33.05
C ASN A 653 -10.68 22.38 -32.38
N MET A 654 -10.00 23.46 -32.10
CA MET A 654 -10.60 24.73 -31.68
C MET A 654 -10.90 25.61 -32.87
N TYR A 655 -12.02 26.32 -32.87
CA TYR A 655 -12.44 27.21 -33.92
C TYR A 655 -12.63 28.62 -33.38
N PHE A 656 -12.02 29.59 -34.04
CA PHE A 656 -11.98 30.98 -33.60
C PHE A 656 -12.56 31.92 -34.65
N THR A 657 -13.14 33.03 -34.17
CA THR A 657 -13.49 34.21 -35.01
C THR A 657 -12.54 35.34 -34.66
N LEU A 658 -11.97 35.96 -35.65
CA LEU A 658 -11.09 37.12 -35.59
C LEU A 658 -11.87 38.42 -35.74
N ASP A 659 -11.52 39.45 -34.93
CA ASP A 659 -12.11 40.77 -34.97
C ASP A 659 -11.43 41.65 -36.04
N SER A 660 -12.03 42.79 -36.39
CA SER A 660 -11.43 43.78 -37.31
C SER A 660 -10.22 44.51 -36.70
N ALA A 661 -10.02 44.44 -35.42
CA ALA A 661 -8.91 45.11 -34.73
C ALA A 661 -7.57 44.34 -34.77
N VAL A 662 -7.50 43.16 -35.38
CA VAL A 662 -6.23 42.45 -35.61
C VAL A 662 -5.41 43.12 -36.69
N SER A 663 -4.10 43.19 -36.52
CA SER A 663 -3.15 43.76 -37.50
C SER A 663 -2.33 42.64 -38.18
N ILE A 664 -1.98 42.85 -39.44
CA ILE A 664 -1.09 41.95 -40.17
C ILE A 664 0.25 41.81 -39.42
N GLY A 665 0.69 40.58 -39.23
CA GLY A 665 1.88 40.25 -38.46
C GLY A 665 1.62 40.00 -36.97
N ASP A 666 0.39 40.21 -36.45
CA ASP A 666 0.04 39.83 -35.07
C ASP A 666 0.09 38.30 -34.90
N THR A 667 0.51 37.89 -33.73
CA THR A 667 0.43 36.49 -33.28
C THR A 667 -0.51 36.43 -32.10
N LEU A 668 -1.62 35.71 -32.25
CA LEU A 668 -2.63 35.54 -31.20
C LEU A 668 -2.41 34.18 -30.57
N GLU A 669 -1.74 34.15 -29.42
CA GLU A 669 -1.35 32.93 -28.76
C GLU A 669 -2.49 32.30 -27.93
N VAL A 670 -2.42 30.96 -27.84
CA VAL A 670 -3.22 30.13 -26.89
C VAL A 670 -2.23 29.39 -26.00
N ASP A 671 -2.30 29.66 -24.71
CA ASP A 671 -1.38 29.16 -23.71
C ASP A 671 -2.12 28.48 -22.55
N THR A 672 -1.40 27.83 -21.64
CA THR A 672 -1.98 27.23 -20.43
C THR A 672 -2.57 28.27 -19.50
N ALA A 673 -3.54 27.85 -18.70
CA ALA A 673 -4.15 28.66 -17.66
C ALA A 673 -4.50 27.84 -16.42
N ILE A 674 -4.73 28.55 -15.31
CA ILE A 674 -5.43 27.99 -14.13
C ILE A 674 -6.83 28.58 -14.13
N ILE A 675 -7.86 27.74 -14.15
CA ILE A 675 -9.27 28.14 -14.20
C ILE A 675 -9.99 27.56 -12.97
N GLY A 676 -10.18 28.38 -11.95
CA GLY A 676 -10.62 27.91 -10.63
C GLY A 676 -9.58 26.97 -10.03
N SER A 677 -9.96 25.74 -9.72
CA SER A 677 -9.04 24.66 -9.30
C SER A 677 -8.52 23.80 -10.45
N SER A 678 -8.92 24.08 -11.69
CA SER A 678 -8.54 23.26 -12.87
C SER A 678 -7.28 23.84 -13.53
N TYR A 679 -6.34 22.94 -13.80
CA TYR A 679 -5.08 23.23 -14.51
C TYR A 679 -4.80 22.09 -15.50
N LEU A 680 -3.72 22.21 -16.29
CA LEU A 680 -3.29 21.14 -17.20
C LEU A 680 -2.89 19.91 -16.38
N ASN A 681 -3.59 18.79 -16.58
CA ASN A 681 -3.36 17.56 -15.84
C ASN A 681 -3.76 16.32 -16.65
N TYR A 682 -2.96 15.26 -16.55
CA TYR A 682 -3.28 13.91 -17.00
C TYR A 682 -3.42 12.99 -15.79
N THR A 683 -4.48 12.17 -15.78
CA THR A 683 -4.71 11.13 -14.77
C THR A 683 -4.46 9.76 -15.38
N SER A 684 -3.51 9.02 -14.85
CA SER A 684 -3.17 7.65 -15.24
C SER A 684 -3.38 6.68 -14.07
N ILE A 685 -3.16 5.37 -14.31
CA ILE A 685 -3.13 4.36 -13.25
C ILE A 685 -1.94 4.52 -12.29
N LEU A 686 -0.91 5.27 -12.71
CA LEU A 686 0.29 5.53 -11.90
C LEU A 686 0.18 6.84 -11.10
N GLY A 687 -0.90 7.60 -11.29
CA GLY A 687 -1.16 8.87 -10.62
C GLY A 687 -1.43 10.03 -11.59
N ASP A 688 -1.56 11.21 -11.02
CA ASP A 688 -1.77 12.48 -11.72
C ASP A 688 -0.44 13.17 -11.99
N TYR A 689 -0.30 13.79 -13.17
CA TYR A 689 0.88 14.57 -13.54
C TYR A 689 0.57 15.65 -14.58
N VAL A 690 1.47 16.62 -14.70
CA VAL A 690 1.33 17.75 -15.64
C VAL A 690 2.20 17.49 -16.86
N PRO A 691 1.63 17.30 -18.06
CA PRO A 691 2.40 17.18 -19.29
C PRO A 691 3.00 18.53 -19.72
N HIS A 692 4.03 18.49 -20.57
CA HIS A 692 4.59 19.71 -21.15
C HIS A 692 3.60 20.34 -22.12
N PHE A 693 3.41 21.68 -22.07
CA PHE A 693 2.55 22.41 -22.97
C PHE A 693 3.38 23.19 -24.00
N GLN A 694 3.05 23.05 -25.27
CA GLN A 694 3.62 23.84 -26.34
C GLN A 694 2.57 24.81 -26.89
N VAL A 695 2.84 26.07 -26.73
CA VAL A 695 1.99 27.19 -27.20
C VAL A 695 1.77 27.11 -28.71
N GLY A 696 0.59 27.46 -29.13
CA GLY A 696 0.22 27.65 -30.53
C GLY A 696 -0.77 28.80 -30.65
N GLY A 697 -1.36 28.98 -31.80
CA GLY A 697 -2.28 30.11 -31.98
C GLY A 697 -2.59 30.45 -33.41
N ILE A 698 -2.72 31.72 -33.72
CA ILE A 698 -3.07 32.23 -35.05
C ILE A 698 -2.11 33.34 -35.44
N TYR A 699 -1.48 33.20 -36.59
CA TYR A 699 -0.73 34.26 -37.27
C TYR A 699 -1.66 35.05 -38.18
N ILE A 700 -1.67 36.38 -38.05
CA ILE A 700 -2.43 37.26 -38.95
C ILE A 700 -1.61 37.54 -40.20
N VAL A 701 -2.09 37.01 -41.30
CA VAL A 701 -1.41 37.12 -42.59
C VAL A 701 -2.03 38.22 -43.46
N GLU A 702 -1.28 38.65 -44.45
CA GLU A 702 -1.76 39.58 -45.45
C GLU A 702 -2.83 38.90 -46.34
N PRO A 703 -3.99 39.53 -46.56
CA PRO A 703 -5.03 38.95 -47.40
C PRO A 703 -4.59 38.88 -48.86
N LEU A 704 -4.76 37.75 -49.49
CA LEU A 704 -4.64 37.62 -50.95
C LEU A 704 -6.02 37.94 -51.54
N CYS A 705 -6.19 39.20 -51.98
CA CYS A 705 -7.44 39.64 -52.52
C CYS A 705 -7.86 38.87 -53.74
N GLY A 706 -9.11 38.42 -53.79
CA GLY A 706 -9.65 37.59 -54.83
C GLY A 706 -9.50 36.09 -54.59
N ASP A 707 -8.75 35.64 -53.59
CA ASP A 707 -8.65 34.24 -53.19
C ASP A 707 -9.90 33.85 -52.39
N ALA A 708 -11.01 33.72 -53.11
CA ALA A 708 -12.32 33.53 -52.50
C ALA A 708 -12.52 32.15 -51.89
N ASP A 709 -11.82 31.14 -52.33
CA ASP A 709 -11.85 29.75 -51.80
C ASP A 709 -10.75 29.47 -50.80
N ARG A 710 -9.87 30.45 -50.53
CA ARG A 710 -8.79 30.37 -49.51
C ARG A 710 -7.77 29.25 -49.77
N ASN A 711 -7.45 28.97 -51.04
CA ASN A 711 -6.45 27.99 -51.40
C ASN A 711 -5.02 28.54 -51.54
N GLY A 712 -4.83 29.86 -51.32
CA GLY A 712 -3.54 30.56 -51.39
C GLY A 712 -3.12 30.94 -52.81
N ASN A 713 -3.98 30.84 -53.83
CA ASN A 713 -3.68 31.14 -55.21
C ASN A 713 -4.87 31.81 -55.91
N LEU A 714 -4.63 32.83 -56.70
CA LEU A 714 -5.66 33.41 -57.54
C LEU A 714 -5.83 32.57 -58.81
N THR A 715 -6.96 31.91 -58.95
CA THR A 715 -7.27 30.97 -60.02
C THR A 715 -8.72 31.10 -60.52
N VAL A 716 -9.05 30.33 -61.55
CA VAL A 716 -10.45 30.21 -62.02
C VAL A 716 -11.37 29.60 -60.94
N ALA A 717 -10.82 28.87 -59.99
CA ALA A 717 -11.60 28.31 -58.89
C ALA A 717 -12.26 29.40 -58.02
N ASP A 718 -11.58 30.53 -57.80
CA ASP A 718 -12.10 31.67 -57.04
C ASP A 718 -13.26 32.33 -57.76
N VAL A 719 -13.12 32.49 -59.09
CA VAL A 719 -14.24 32.98 -59.92
C VAL A 719 -15.46 32.05 -59.80
N ILE A 720 -15.24 30.73 -59.85
CA ILE A 720 -16.30 29.74 -59.74
C ILE A 720 -16.91 29.79 -58.33
N PHE A 721 -16.08 30.00 -57.30
CA PHE A 721 -16.53 30.14 -55.92
C PHE A 721 -17.45 31.35 -55.76
N LEU A 722 -17.07 32.52 -56.25
CA LEU A 722 -17.89 33.75 -56.22
C LEU A 722 -19.19 33.59 -57.01
N VAL A 723 -19.15 32.96 -58.21
CA VAL A 723 -20.35 32.69 -59.01
C VAL A 723 -21.28 31.72 -58.29
N ASN A 724 -20.77 30.70 -57.63
CA ASN A 724 -21.58 29.76 -56.86
C ASN A 724 -22.22 30.46 -55.64
N TYR A 725 -21.47 31.32 -54.93
CA TYR A 725 -22.00 32.14 -53.84
C TYR A 725 -23.12 33.04 -54.33
N LEU A 726 -22.91 33.80 -55.39
CA LEU A 726 -23.85 34.79 -55.90
C LEU A 726 -25.15 34.18 -56.49
N PHE A 727 -25.04 33.02 -57.15
CA PHE A 727 -26.15 32.52 -57.99
C PHE A 727 -26.66 31.12 -57.62
N LYS A 728 -25.89 30.35 -56.83
CA LYS A 728 -26.26 28.95 -56.51
C LYS A 728 -26.40 28.66 -55.03
N GLY A 729 -26.30 29.69 -54.18
CA GLY A 729 -26.37 29.49 -52.72
C GLY A 729 -25.16 28.76 -52.15
N GLY A 730 -24.01 28.88 -52.78
CA GLY A 730 -22.71 28.39 -52.27
C GLY A 730 -22.28 29.15 -51.01
N PRO A 731 -21.23 28.67 -50.35
CA PRO A 731 -20.69 29.37 -49.14
C PRO A 731 -20.16 30.75 -49.50
N ALA A 732 -20.27 31.70 -48.57
CA ALA A 732 -19.68 33.02 -48.71
C ALA A 732 -18.15 32.96 -48.56
N PRO A 733 -17.39 33.86 -49.18
CA PRO A 733 -15.98 34.05 -48.86
C PRO A 733 -15.80 34.34 -47.36
N ASN A 734 -14.71 33.85 -46.78
CA ASN A 734 -14.44 34.01 -45.36
C ASN A 734 -12.99 34.44 -45.07
N PRO A 735 -12.75 35.66 -44.67
CA PRO A 735 -13.72 36.75 -44.43
C PRO A 735 -14.35 37.28 -45.74
N LEU A 736 -15.49 37.93 -45.59
CA LEU A 736 -16.30 38.35 -46.72
C LEU A 736 -15.55 39.31 -47.68
N TYR A 737 -14.72 40.21 -47.14
CA TYR A 737 -14.04 41.25 -47.91
C TYR A 737 -13.02 40.72 -48.93
N ILE A 738 -12.46 39.50 -48.75
CA ILE A 738 -11.52 38.95 -49.77
C ILE A 738 -12.17 38.66 -51.11
N GLY A 739 -13.48 38.51 -51.12
CA GLY A 739 -14.24 38.35 -52.35
C GLY A 739 -14.64 39.67 -53.01
N ASN A 740 -14.45 40.84 -52.37
CA ASN A 740 -14.75 42.16 -52.89
C ASN A 740 -13.52 42.70 -53.65
N CYS A 741 -13.35 42.25 -54.88
CA CYS A 741 -12.13 42.40 -55.66
C CYS A 741 -12.03 43.78 -56.34
N ASP A 742 -13.12 44.56 -56.42
CA ASP A 742 -13.20 45.86 -57.08
C ASP A 742 -13.43 47.04 -56.12
N CYS A 743 -13.44 46.75 -54.81
CA CYS A 743 -13.53 47.72 -53.72
C CYS A 743 -14.86 48.49 -53.67
N ASP A 744 -15.95 47.96 -54.18
CA ASP A 744 -17.26 48.67 -54.17
C ASP A 744 -18.06 48.47 -52.84
N GLY A 745 -17.53 47.64 -51.90
CA GLY A 745 -18.10 47.36 -50.60
C GLY A 745 -19.12 46.23 -50.55
N ALA A 746 -19.35 45.55 -51.68
CA ALA A 746 -20.27 44.42 -51.78
C ALA A 746 -19.75 43.34 -52.68
N ILE A 747 -20.00 42.06 -52.39
CA ILE A 747 -19.67 40.98 -53.33
C ILE A 747 -20.77 40.88 -54.38
N THR A 748 -20.41 41.21 -55.61
CA THR A 748 -21.31 41.26 -56.75
C THR A 748 -20.72 40.53 -57.96
N VAL A 749 -21.41 40.55 -59.12
CA VAL A 749 -20.88 40.03 -60.39
C VAL A 749 -19.65 40.80 -60.83
N SER A 750 -19.50 42.04 -60.44
CA SER A 750 -18.35 42.90 -60.71
C SER A 750 -17.03 42.29 -60.23
N ASP A 751 -17.04 41.67 -59.06
CA ASP A 751 -15.88 41.06 -58.45
C ASP A 751 -15.41 39.82 -59.23
N ALA A 752 -16.36 38.99 -59.65
CA ALA A 752 -16.05 37.86 -60.53
C ALA A 752 -15.48 38.32 -61.88
N ILE A 753 -15.98 39.46 -62.39
CA ILE A 753 -15.46 40.07 -63.61
C ILE A 753 -14.06 40.70 -63.42
N CYS A 754 -13.84 41.33 -62.25
CA CYS A 754 -12.55 41.86 -61.85
C CYS A 754 -11.48 40.76 -61.86
N LEU A 755 -11.77 39.63 -61.18
CA LEU A 755 -10.91 38.44 -61.18
C LEU A 755 -10.65 37.86 -62.60
N ILE A 756 -11.68 37.73 -63.40
CA ILE A 756 -11.50 37.27 -64.80
C ILE A 756 -10.61 38.20 -65.58
N ASN A 757 -10.77 39.54 -65.47
CA ASN A 757 -9.94 40.50 -66.11
C ASN A 757 -8.46 40.41 -65.65
N TYR A 758 -8.19 40.24 -64.38
CA TYR A 758 -6.86 40.03 -63.88
C TYR A 758 -6.25 38.74 -64.44
N LEU A 759 -6.93 37.59 -64.28
CA LEU A 759 -6.42 36.26 -64.62
C LEU A 759 -6.19 36.09 -66.12
N PHE A 760 -7.01 36.71 -67.02
CA PHE A 760 -7.02 36.39 -68.44
C PHE A 760 -6.77 37.57 -69.34
N LYS A 761 -6.89 38.83 -68.89
CA LYS A 761 -6.79 40.03 -69.71
C LYS A 761 -5.69 41.02 -69.30
N GLY A 762 -4.92 40.69 -68.25
CA GLY A 762 -3.87 41.58 -67.75
C GLY A 762 -4.42 42.82 -67.04
N GLY A 763 -5.60 42.73 -66.43
CA GLY A 763 -6.12 43.78 -65.56
C GLY A 763 -5.30 44.00 -64.32
N PRO A 764 -5.60 45.05 -63.52
CA PRO A 764 -4.92 45.29 -62.25
C PRO A 764 -5.19 44.13 -61.27
N PRO A 765 -4.29 43.84 -60.31
CA PRO A 765 -4.52 42.83 -59.27
C PRO A 765 -5.72 43.27 -58.42
N PRO A 766 -6.48 42.32 -57.88
CA PRO A 766 -7.54 42.59 -56.90
C PRO A 766 -6.98 43.34 -55.68
N ASP A 767 -7.76 44.30 -55.14
CA ASP A 767 -7.39 45.06 -53.94
C ASP A 767 -8.48 44.93 -52.90
N CYS A 768 -8.17 44.55 -51.70
CA CYS A 768 -9.09 44.43 -50.57
C CYS A 768 -8.86 45.55 -49.51
N ASN A 769 -8.00 46.51 -49.76
CA ASN A 769 -7.69 47.57 -48.83
C ASN A 769 -8.74 48.74 -48.86
N CYS A 770 -9.98 48.39 -49.05
CA CYS A 770 -11.09 49.34 -49.14
C CYS A 770 -11.82 49.54 -47.80
#